data_85f613512b4ebe2c245d468241f6ed75
#
_entry.id   85f613512b4ebe2c245d468241f6ed75
#
_cell.length_a   1.000
_cell.length_b   1.000
_cell.length_c   1.000
_cell.angle_alpha   90.00
_cell.angle_beta   90.00
_cell.angle_gamma   90.00
#
_symmetry.space_group_name_H-M   'P 1'
#
loop_
_entity.id
_entity.type
_entity.pdbx_description
1 polymer ?
#
loop_
_entity_poly.entity_id
_entity_poly.type
_entity_poly.pdbx_seq_one_letter_code
_entity_poly.pdbx_strand_id
1 'polypeptide(L)'
;ADVTVLSNGTISSSAVIDAKDTAHIEAGKPLSLEASTVTSDIRLNGGSIKGGKQLALLADDNITAKTTNLNTPGNLYVHTGKDLNLNVDKDLSAASIHLKSDNAAHITGTSKTLTASKDMGVEAGSLNVTNTNLRTNSGNLHIQAAKGNIQLRNTKLNAAKALETTALQGNIVSDGLHAVSADGHVSLLANGNADFTGHNTLTAKADVNAGSVGKGRLKADNTNITSSSGDITLVAGNGIQLGDGKQRNSINGKHISIKNNGGNADLKNLNVHAKSGALNIHSDRALSIENTKLESTHNTHLNAQHERVTLNQVDAYAHRHLSITGSQIWQNDKLPSANKLVANGVLALNARYSQIADNTTLRAGAINLTAGTALVKRGNINWSTVSTKTLEDNAELKPLAGRLNIEAGSGTLTIEPANRISAHTDLSIKTGGKLLLSAKGGNAGAPSAQVSSLEAKGNIRLVTGETDLRGSKITAGKNLVVATTKGKLNIEAVNNSFSNYFPTQKAAELNQKSKELEQQIAQLKKSSPKSKLIPTLQEERDRLAFYIQAINKEVKGKKPKGKEYLQAKLSAQNIDLISAQGIEISGSDITASKKLNLHAAGVLPKAADSEAAAILIDGITDQYEIGKPTYKSHYDKAALNKPSRLTGRTGVSIHAAAALDDARIIIGASEIKAPSGSIDIKAHSDIVLEAGQNDAYTFLKTKGKSGKIIRKTKFTSTRDHLIMPAPVELTANGITLQAGGNIEANTTRFNAPAGKVTLVAGEELQLLAEEGIHKHELDVQKSRRFIGIKVG
;
A
#
# COMPACT_ATOMS: atom_id res chain seq x y z
N ALA A 1 -69.61 -32.99 -1.33
CA ALA A 1 -69.46 -34.18 -0.49
C ALA A 1 -68.00 -34.48 -0.30
N ASP A 2 -67.64 -34.95 0.87
CA ASP A 2 -66.29 -35.43 1.25
C ASP A 2 -66.02 -36.80 0.66
N VAL A 3 -64.78 -37.10 0.35
CA VAL A 3 -64.29 -38.42 0.00
C VAL A 3 -63.23 -38.81 1.01
N THR A 4 -63.46 -39.88 1.75
CA THR A 4 -62.52 -40.42 2.72
C THR A 4 -62.12 -41.82 2.29
N VAL A 5 -60.84 -42.10 2.14
CA VAL A 5 -60.24 -43.41 1.84
C VAL A 5 -59.33 -43.78 3.00
N LEU A 6 -59.70 -44.80 3.73
CA LEU A 6 -58.93 -45.33 4.87
C LEU A 6 -58.49 -46.75 4.60
N SER A 7 -57.27 -47.08 5.00
CA SER A 7 -56.73 -48.48 4.86
C SER A 7 -55.77 -48.75 6.04
N ASN A 8 -55.82 -49.99 6.57
CA ASN A 8 -54.84 -50.48 7.55
C ASN A 8 -53.50 -50.82 6.91
N GLY A 9 -53.48 -50.98 5.60
CA GLY A 9 -52.29 -51.32 4.83
C GLY A 9 -52.00 -50.28 3.73
N THR A 10 -51.33 -50.71 2.68
CA THR A 10 -50.96 -49.87 1.56
C THR A 10 -52.18 -49.44 0.73
N ILE A 11 -52.27 -48.16 0.38
CA ILE A 11 -53.19 -47.64 -0.62
C ILE A 11 -52.42 -47.45 -1.90
N SER A 12 -52.88 -48.08 -3.00
CA SER A 12 -52.37 -47.88 -4.36
C SER A 12 -53.51 -47.42 -5.28
N SER A 13 -53.28 -46.28 -5.95
CA SER A 13 -54.30 -45.73 -6.84
C SER A 13 -53.67 -45.10 -8.10
N SER A 14 -54.30 -45.34 -9.22
CA SER A 14 -54.14 -44.62 -10.49
C SER A 14 -55.44 -43.93 -10.97
N ALA A 15 -56.45 -43.92 -10.10
CA ALA A 15 -57.80 -43.40 -10.38
C ALA A 15 -57.91 -41.90 -10.24
N VAL A 16 -58.99 -41.29 -10.72
CA VAL A 16 -59.40 -39.92 -10.44
C VAL A 16 -60.32 -39.90 -9.21
N ILE A 17 -59.91 -39.12 -8.19
CA ILE A 17 -60.73 -38.89 -6.97
C ILE A 17 -61.05 -37.40 -6.97
N ASP A 18 -62.35 -37.05 -7.01
CA ASP A 18 -62.87 -35.70 -7.01
C ASP A 18 -63.82 -35.45 -5.83
N ALA A 19 -63.44 -34.66 -4.87
CA ALA A 19 -64.26 -34.34 -3.71
C ALA A 19 -64.67 -32.87 -3.76
N LYS A 20 -65.98 -32.55 -3.54
CA LYS A 20 -66.45 -31.17 -3.53
C LYS A 20 -65.99 -30.37 -2.32
N ASP A 21 -65.73 -31.05 -1.22
CA ASP A 21 -65.25 -30.40 0.00
C ASP A 21 -63.87 -30.91 0.40
N THR A 22 -63.78 -32.10 1.03
CA THR A 22 -62.54 -32.67 1.56
C THR A 22 -62.24 -33.99 0.87
N ALA A 23 -61.05 -34.17 0.36
CA ALA A 23 -60.49 -35.49 0.04
C ALA A 23 -59.49 -35.87 1.16
N HIS A 24 -59.81 -36.94 1.90
CA HIS A 24 -58.95 -37.49 2.96
C HIS A 24 -58.50 -38.88 2.58
N ILE A 25 -57.20 -39.14 2.48
CA ILE A 25 -56.65 -40.43 2.16
C ILE A 25 -55.64 -40.80 3.27
N GLU A 26 -55.93 -41.83 4.05
CA GLU A 26 -55.13 -42.25 5.18
C GLU A 26 -54.77 -43.74 5.13
N ALA A 27 -53.50 -44.10 5.21
CA ALA A 27 -53.01 -45.47 5.31
C ALA A 27 -52.33 -45.70 6.65
N GLY A 28 -52.66 -46.81 7.37
CA GLY A 28 -51.92 -47.32 8.47
C GLY A 28 -52.40 -47.02 9.89
N LYS A 29 -53.70 -46.69 10.07
CA LYS A 29 -54.26 -46.75 11.44
C LYS A 29 -54.96 -48.12 11.65
N PRO A 30 -54.57 -48.93 12.67
CA PRO A 30 -55.30 -50.17 12.98
C PRO A 30 -56.69 -49.82 13.45
N LEU A 31 -57.68 -50.31 12.74
CA LEU A 31 -59.00 -50.53 13.30
C LEU A 31 -58.95 -51.73 14.25
N SER A 32 -58.28 -51.63 15.43
CA SER A 32 -58.12 -52.60 16.53
C SER A 32 -57.77 -54.02 16.15
N LEU A 33 -56.69 -54.43 16.73
CA LEU A 33 -56.29 -55.76 17.23
C LEU A 33 -54.99 -56.35 16.65
N GLU A 34 -54.01 -56.43 17.54
CA GLU A 34 -52.78 -57.18 17.52
C GLU A 34 -51.65 -56.87 16.52
N ALA A 35 -50.52 -56.72 17.10
CA ALA A 35 -49.27 -56.35 16.48
C ALA A 35 -48.82 -57.22 15.29
N SER A 36 -49.01 -56.78 14.13
CA SER A 36 -48.19 -57.15 12.96
C SER A 36 -47.64 -55.91 12.33
N THR A 37 -46.35 -55.86 12.01
CA THR A 37 -45.68 -54.78 11.27
C THR A 37 -46.27 -54.73 9.87
N VAL A 38 -47.37 -54.05 9.69
CA VAL A 38 -47.96 -53.73 8.37
C VAL A 38 -47.33 -52.48 7.85
N THR A 39 -46.64 -52.54 6.73
CA THR A 39 -46.14 -51.39 6.00
C THR A 39 -47.31 -50.62 5.39
N SER A 40 -47.50 -49.37 5.80
CA SER A 40 -48.67 -48.56 5.42
C SER A 40 -48.23 -47.47 4.46
N ASP A 41 -48.16 -47.80 3.21
CA ASP A 41 -47.78 -46.91 2.13
C ASP A 41 -48.99 -46.29 1.39
N ILE A 42 -48.88 -45.06 0.97
CA ILE A 42 -49.71 -44.49 -0.10
C ILE A 42 -48.89 -44.43 -1.37
N ARG A 43 -49.32 -45.15 -2.39
CA ARG A 43 -48.69 -45.18 -3.74
C ARG A 43 -49.66 -44.67 -4.79
N LEU A 44 -49.39 -43.45 -5.28
CA LEU A 44 -50.18 -42.79 -6.33
C LEU A 44 -49.33 -42.81 -7.60
N ASN A 45 -49.90 -43.44 -8.64
CA ASN A 45 -49.17 -43.59 -9.91
C ASN A 45 -50.05 -43.16 -11.07
N GLY A 46 -49.92 -41.92 -11.48
CA GLY A 46 -50.82 -41.28 -12.43
C GLY A 46 -52.16 -40.85 -11.81
N GLY A 47 -53.11 -40.47 -12.63
CA GLY A 47 -54.46 -40.06 -12.22
C GLY A 47 -54.51 -38.61 -11.66
N SER A 48 -55.60 -38.28 -10.98
CA SER A 48 -55.81 -36.93 -10.38
C SER A 48 -56.61 -37.07 -9.10
N ILE A 49 -56.14 -36.33 -8.06
CA ILE A 49 -56.84 -36.22 -6.78
C ILE A 49 -57.14 -34.73 -6.61
N LYS A 50 -58.43 -34.40 -6.43
CA LYS A 50 -58.89 -33.04 -6.22
C LYS A 50 -59.71 -32.98 -4.92
N GLY A 51 -59.44 -32.02 -4.08
CA GLY A 51 -60.23 -31.64 -2.92
C GLY A 51 -60.83 -30.23 -3.14
N GLY A 52 -62.11 -30.02 -2.79
CA GLY A 52 -62.74 -28.72 -2.94
C GLY A 52 -62.25 -27.68 -1.92
N LYS A 53 -62.19 -28.05 -0.62
CA LYS A 53 -61.69 -27.17 0.48
C LYS A 53 -60.35 -27.66 1.03
N GLN A 54 -60.13 -28.96 1.05
CA GLN A 54 -58.93 -29.55 1.60
C GLN A 54 -58.59 -30.86 0.88
N LEU A 55 -57.28 -31.10 0.67
CA LEU A 55 -56.74 -32.39 0.28
C LEU A 55 -55.74 -32.85 1.35
N ALA A 56 -55.99 -33.99 1.99
CA ALA A 56 -55.09 -34.58 2.98
C ALA A 56 -54.64 -35.97 2.54
N LEU A 57 -53.32 -36.24 2.61
CA LEU A 57 -52.67 -37.52 2.39
C LEU A 57 -51.88 -37.88 3.64
N LEU A 58 -52.26 -38.94 4.34
CA LEU A 58 -51.64 -39.38 5.59
C LEU A 58 -51.18 -40.82 5.50
N ALA A 59 -49.94 -41.14 5.88
CA ALA A 59 -49.42 -42.48 5.91
C ALA A 59 -48.47 -42.67 7.11
N ASP A 60 -48.54 -43.81 7.78
CA ASP A 60 -47.60 -44.15 8.86
C ASP A 60 -46.21 -44.50 8.30
N ASP A 61 -46.15 -45.05 7.09
CA ASP A 61 -44.89 -45.38 6.40
C ASP A 61 -44.59 -44.36 5.29
N ASN A 62 -44.63 -44.72 4.03
CA ASN A 62 -44.19 -43.91 2.92
C ASN A 62 -45.35 -43.36 2.09
N ILE A 63 -45.13 -42.15 1.52
CA ILE A 63 -46.00 -41.65 0.46
C ILE A 63 -45.16 -41.52 -0.82
N THR A 64 -45.62 -42.17 -1.87
CA THR A 64 -45.03 -42.05 -3.23
C THR A 64 -46.08 -41.56 -4.19
N ALA A 65 -45.93 -40.38 -4.75
CA ALA A 65 -46.79 -39.82 -5.78
C ALA A 65 -45.97 -39.61 -7.06
N LYS A 66 -46.26 -40.36 -8.11
CA LYS A 66 -45.60 -40.24 -9.41
C LYS A 66 -46.65 -39.82 -10.46
N THR A 67 -46.35 -38.79 -11.21
CA THR A 67 -47.22 -38.33 -12.32
C THR A 67 -48.68 -38.04 -11.88
N THR A 68 -48.94 -37.90 -10.60
CA THR A 68 -50.27 -37.68 -10.06
C THR A 68 -50.57 -36.18 -9.95
N ASN A 69 -51.71 -35.78 -10.45
CA ASN A 69 -52.19 -34.42 -10.33
C ASN A 69 -52.87 -34.21 -8.97
N LEU A 70 -52.19 -33.60 -8.04
CA LEU A 70 -52.72 -33.22 -6.73
C LEU A 70 -53.14 -31.75 -6.77
N ASN A 71 -54.44 -31.44 -6.83
CA ASN A 71 -54.91 -30.06 -6.97
C ASN A 71 -56.07 -29.76 -6.02
N THR A 72 -56.01 -28.61 -5.36
CA THR A 72 -57.12 -28.16 -4.51
C THR A 72 -57.17 -26.64 -4.45
N PRO A 73 -58.36 -26.00 -4.57
CA PRO A 73 -58.48 -24.57 -4.26
C PRO A 73 -58.29 -24.27 -2.79
N GLY A 74 -58.42 -25.26 -1.92
CA GLY A 74 -58.22 -25.20 -0.48
C GLY A 74 -56.79 -25.58 -0.07
N ASN A 75 -56.64 -26.19 1.09
CA ASN A 75 -55.34 -26.56 1.64
C ASN A 75 -54.94 -27.99 1.22
N LEU A 76 -53.65 -28.13 0.87
CA LEU A 76 -53.01 -29.42 0.66
C LEU A 76 -52.17 -29.76 1.91
N TYR A 77 -52.49 -30.88 2.53
CA TYR A 77 -51.73 -31.43 3.67
C TYR A 77 -51.24 -32.85 3.33
N VAL A 78 -49.94 -33.09 3.45
CA VAL A 78 -49.31 -34.40 3.24
C VAL A 78 -48.43 -34.70 4.45
N HIS A 79 -48.66 -35.82 5.10
CA HIS A 79 -47.82 -36.25 6.22
C HIS A 79 -47.52 -37.75 6.12
N THR A 80 -46.27 -38.11 6.33
CA THR A 80 -45.80 -39.48 6.34
C THR A 80 -44.82 -39.72 7.50
N GLY A 81 -44.95 -40.88 8.15
CA GLY A 81 -44.06 -41.32 9.23
C GLY A 81 -42.65 -41.73 8.76
N LYS A 82 -42.51 -42.09 7.45
CA LYS A 82 -41.18 -42.36 6.87
C LYS A 82 -40.87 -41.42 5.73
N ASP A 83 -40.82 -41.90 4.48
CA ASP A 83 -40.35 -41.14 3.35
C ASP A 83 -41.47 -40.55 2.48
N LEU A 84 -41.35 -39.31 2.07
CA LEU A 84 -42.17 -38.66 1.07
C LEU A 84 -41.43 -38.61 -0.27
N ASN A 85 -41.94 -39.27 -1.27
CA ASN A 85 -41.45 -39.21 -2.63
C ASN A 85 -42.51 -38.55 -3.55
N LEU A 86 -42.32 -37.27 -3.86
CA LEU A 86 -43.24 -36.48 -4.70
C LEU A 86 -42.57 -36.13 -6.03
N ASN A 87 -43.03 -36.74 -7.10
CA ASN A 87 -42.60 -36.39 -8.44
C ASN A 87 -43.61 -35.41 -9.07
N VAL A 88 -43.17 -34.16 -9.30
CA VAL A 88 -43.99 -33.04 -9.81
C VAL A 88 -43.81 -32.92 -11.32
N ASP A 89 -44.57 -33.72 -12.07
CA ASP A 89 -44.57 -33.69 -13.54
C ASP A 89 -45.62 -32.69 -14.11
N LYS A 90 -46.50 -32.21 -13.29
CA LYS A 90 -47.48 -31.15 -13.59
C LYS A 90 -47.45 -30.06 -12.52
N ASP A 91 -47.87 -28.87 -12.87
CA ASP A 91 -48.01 -27.79 -11.93
C ASP A 91 -49.09 -28.15 -10.88
N LEU A 92 -48.74 -27.95 -9.63
CA LEU A 92 -49.63 -28.23 -8.48
C LEU A 92 -49.99 -26.89 -7.81
N SER A 93 -51.28 -26.68 -7.49
CA SER A 93 -51.72 -25.45 -6.81
C SER A 93 -52.68 -25.73 -5.66
N ALA A 94 -52.52 -24.94 -4.58
CA ALA A 94 -53.40 -25.00 -3.42
C ALA A 94 -53.46 -23.60 -2.73
N ALA A 95 -54.43 -23.44 -1.82
CA ALA A 95 -54.49 -22.20 -1.00
C ALA A 95 -53.25 -22.15 -0.07
N SER A 96 -52.99 -23.25 0.66
CA SER A 96 -51.74 -23.44 1.40
C SER A 96 -51.24 -24.87 1.16
N ILE A 97 -49.94 -25.05 1.23
CA ILE A 97 -49.30 -26.36 1.05
C ILE A 97 -48.49 -26.67 2.32
N HIS A 98 -48.75 -27.84 2.91
CA HIS A 98 -47.95 -28.34 4.00
C HIS A 98 -47.52 -29.79 3.71
N LEU A 99 -46.20 -29.96 3.52
CA LEU A 99 -45.60 -31.28 3.28
C LEU A 99 -44.75 -31.64 4.49
N LYS A 100 -45.05 -32.76 5.14
CA LYS A 100 -44.29 -33.21 6.29
C LYS A 100 -43.86 -34.68 6.14
N SER A 101 -42.61 -34.97 6.51
CA SER A 101 -42.05 -36.30 6.53
C SER A 101 -41.18 -36.46 7.79
N ASP A 102 -41.38 -37.49 8.57
CA ASP A 102 -40.62 -37.73 9.80
C ASP A 102 -39.18 -38.22 9.50
N ASN A 103 -38.94 -38.75 8.29
CA ASN A 103 -37.62 -39.20 7.81
C ASN A 103 -37.13 -38.34 6.60
N ALA A 104 -37.27 -38.80 5.38
CA ALA A 104 -36.77 -38.08 4.19
C ALA A 104 -37.91 -37.61 3.27
N ALA A 105 -37.80 -36.38 2.75
CA ALA A 105 -38.64 -35.89 1.69
C ALA A 105 -37.82 -35.68 0.40
N HIS A 106 -38.29 -36.30 -0.68
CA HIS A 106 -37.76 -36.19 -2.04
C HIS A 106 -38.79 -35.53 -2.93
N ILE A 107 -38.57 -34.27 -3.27
CA ILE A 107 -39.43 -33.52 -4.19
C ILE A 107 -38.68 -33.36 -5.51
N THR A 108 -39.09 -34.06 -6.53
CA THR A 108 -38.43 -34.05 -7.83
C THR A 108 -39.42 -33.65 -8.93
N GLY A 109 -38.93 -33.05 -9.98
CA GLY A 109 -39.80 -32.63 -11.08
C GLY A 109 -39.04 -32.36 -12.37
N THR A 110 -39.78 -31.96 -13.40
CA THR A 110 -39.26 -31.52 -14.70
C THR A 110 -39.45 -30.02 -14.88
N SER A 111 -38.94 -29.23 -13.95
CA SER A 111 -39.10 -27.77 -13.89
C SER A 111 -40.54 -27.28 -13.66
N LYS A 112 -41.36 -28.11 -13.02
CA LYS A 112 -42.75 -27.77 -12.67
C LYS A 112 -42.81 -27.07 -11.33
N THR A 113 -43.96 -26.46 -11.07
CA THR A 113 -44.14 -25.54 -9.92
C THR A 113 -45.18 -26.09 -8.94
N LEU A 114 -44.81 -26.10 -7.67
CA LEU A 114 -45.76 -26.18 -6.53
C LEU A 114 -46.10 -24.73 -6.16
N THR A 115 -47.34 -24.33 -6.27
CA THR A 115 -47.80 -22.98 -5.98
C THR A 115 -48.82 -22.98 -4.82
N ALA A 116 -48.45 -22.32 -3.75
CA ALA A 116 -49.40 -21.95 -2.71
C ALA A 116 -49.90 -20.50 -2.89
N SER A 117 -51.21 -20.29 -2.83
CA SER A 117 -51.74 -18.92 -2.88
C SER A 117 -51.34 -18.14 -1.60
N LYS A 118 -51.27 -18.82 -0.46
CA LYS A 118 -50.85 -18.26 0.84
C LYS A 118 -49.48 -18.85 1.24
N ASP A 119 -49.41 -19.62 2.27
CA ASP A 119 -48.16 -20.14 2.86
C ASP A 119 -47.83 -21.55 2.33
N MET A 120 -46.55 -21.88 2.29
CA MET A 120 -46.03 -23.22 2.01
C MET A 120 -45.02 -23.61 3.07
N GLY A 121 -45.24 -24.78 3.68
CA GLY A 121 -44.34 -25.43 4.61
C GLY A 121 -43.85 -26.77 4.06
N VAL A 122 -42.57 -27.07 4.13
CA VAL A 122 -41.94 -28.34 3.83
C VAL A 122 -41.05 -28.70 5.00
N GLU A 123 -41.45 -29.74 5.74
CA GLU A 123 -40.75 -30.23 6.95
C GLU A 123 -40.35 -31.66 6.76
N ALA A 124 -39.09 -32.00 7.01
CA ALA A 124 -38.62 -33.39 6.89
C ALA A 124 -37.49 -33.71 7.88
N GLY A 125 -37.20 -34.98 8.11
CA GLY A 125 -35.96 -35.41 8.74
C GLY A 125 -34.76 -34.99 7.91
N SER A 126 -34.79 -35.25 6.59
CA SER A 126 -33.88 -34.70 5.56
C SER A 126 -34.67 -34.35 4.30
N LEU A 127 -34.16 -33.44 3.48
CA LEU A 127 -34.88 -32.93 2.32
C LEU A 127 -34.00 -32.87 1.06
N ASN A 128 -34.55 -33.36 -0.03
CA ASN A 128 -33.98 -33.22 -1.37
C ASN A 128 -35.01 -32.64 -2.34
N VAL A 129 -34.75 -31.44 -2.88
CA VAL A 129 -35.57 -30.79 -3.90
C VAL A 129 -34.74 -30.65 -5.18
N THR A 130 -35.23 -31.23 -6.26
CA THR A 130 -34.49 -31.27 -7.52
C THR A 130 -35.38 -30.91 -8.71
N ASN A 131 -34.93 -30.03 -9.57
CA ASN A 131 -35.60 -29.57 -10.79
C ASN A 131 -37.06 -29.14 -10.57
N THR A 132 -37.33 -28.48 -9.44
CA THR A 132 -38.69 -28.11 -9.01
C THR A 132 -38.75 -26.67 -8.55
N ASN A 133 -39.87 -26.00 -8.84
CA ASN A 133 -40.12 -24.64 -8.37
C ASN A 133 -41.12 -24.69 -7.19
N LEU A 134 -40.79 -24.06 -6.08
CA LEU A 134 -41.67 -23.83 -4.93
C LEU A 134 -42.05 -22.36 -4.88
N ARG A 135 -43.36 -22.05 -4.91
CA ARG A 135 -43.81 -20.65 -5.01
C ARG A 135 -44.94 -20.37 -4.05
N THR A 136 -44.90 -19.24 -3.39
CA THR A 136 -46.05 -18.63 -2.71
C THR A 136 -46.45 -17.32 -3.37
N ASN A 137 -47.76 -17.04 -3.50
CA ASN A 137 -48.24 -15.83 -4.16
C ASN A 137 -48.48 -14.65 -3.19
N SER A 138 -48.79 -14.94 -1.91
CA SER A 138 -49.03 -13.90 -0.91
C SER A 138 -48.46 -14.20 0.48
N GLY A 139 -47.92 -15.37 0.70
CA GLY A 139 -47.44 -15.85 2.00
C GLY A 139 -45.96 -16.14 2.08
N ASN A 140 -45.60 -16.89 3.10
CA ASN A 140 -44.25 -17.34 3.41
C ASN A 140 -43.96 -18.70 2.79
N LEU A 141 -42.69 -18.97 2.50
CA LEU A 141 -42.17 -20.27 2.14
C LEU A 141 -41.20 -20.73 3.25
N HIS A 142 -41.58 -21.75 3.97
CA HIS A 142 -40.78 -22.36 5.05
C HIS A 142 -40.32 -23.76 4.67
N ILE A 143 -39.03 -24.03 4.77
CA ILE A 143 -38.40 -25.32 4.46
C ILE A 143 -37.52 -25.71 5.63
N GLN A 144 -37.75 -26.89 6.22
CA GLN A 144 -37.01 -27.34 7.39
C GLN A 144 -36.59 -28.81 7.30
N ALA A 145 -35.30 -29.06 7.59
CA ALA A 145 -34.82 -30.42 7.89
C ALA A 145 -34.43 -30.55 9.35
N ALA A 146 -35.10 -31.49 10.07
CA ALA A 146 -34.92 -31.64 11.52
C ALA A 146 -33.64 -32.41 11.90
N LYS A 147 -33.25 -33.43 11.14
CA LYS A 147 -32.12 -34.33 11.50
C LYS A 147 -31.01 -34.39 10.46
N GLY A 148 -31.32 -34.21 9.20
CA GLY A 148 -30.42 -34.43 8.08
C GLY A 148 -30.21 -33.18 7.22
N ASN A 149 -29.74 -33.38 6.02
CA ASN A 149 -29.36 -32.34 5.09
C ASN A 149 -30.54 -31.81 4.27
N ILE A 150 -30.45 -30.58 3.82
CA ILE A 150 -31.26 -30.03 2.74
C ILE A 150 -30.41 -29.97 1.49
N GLN A 151 -30.87 -30.59 0.42
CA GLN A 151 -30.25 -30.54 -0.93
C GLN A 151 -31.20 -29.85 -1.92
N LEU A 152 -30.71 -28.77 -2.56
CA LEU A 152 -31.47 -27.97 -3.51
C LEU A 152 -30.74 -27.96 -4.85
N ARG A 153 -31.20 -28.66 -5.85
CA ARG A 153 -30.56 -28.76 -7.16
C ARG A 153 -31.48 -28.23 -8.25
N ASN A 154 -31.02 -27.27 -9.05
CA ASN A 154 -31.80 -26.61 -10.10
C ASN A 154 -33.20 -26.19 -9.61
N THR A 155 -33.24 -25.58 -8.44
CA THR A 155 -34.48 -25.31 -7.71
C THR A 155 -34.76 -23.82 -7.64
N LYS A 156 -36.03 -23.42 -7.87
CA LYS A 156 -36.48 -22.05 -7.65
C LYS A 156 -37.37 -22.00 -6.42
N LEU A 157 -37.01 -21.16 -5.46
CA LEU A 157 -37.77 -20.88 -4.25
C LEU A 157 -38.26 -19.44 -4.32
N ASN A 158 -39.56 -19.23 -4.52
CA ASN A 158 -40.14 -17.91 -4.66
C ASN A 158 -41.20 -17.66 -3.59
N ALA A 159 -40.91 -16.79 -2.64
CA ALA A 159 -41.84 -16.37 -1.61
C ALA A 159 -42.35 -14.94 -1.89
N ALA A 160 -43.63 -14.69 -1.68
CA ALA A 160 -44.13 -13.33 -1.67
C ALA A 160 -43.67 -12.52 -0.45
N LYS A 161 -43.59 -13.18 0.71
CA LYS A 161 -43.09 -12.61 1.97
C LYS A 161 -41.76 -13.26 2.36
N ALA A 162 -41.68 -13.91 3.51
CA ALA A 162 -40.47 -14.53 4.00
C ALA A 162 -40.19 -15.87 3.31
N LEU A 163 -38.92 -16.10 2.97
CA LEU A 163 -38.38 -17.37 2.53
C LEU A 163 -37.37 -17.85 3.59
N GLU A 164 -37.70 -18.98 4.24
CA GLU A 164 -36.86 -19.54 5.28
C GLU A 164 -36.50 -20.98 4.92
N THR A 165 -35.21 -21.33 4.98
CA THR A 165 -34.70 -22.69 4.78
C THR A 165 -33.74 -22.99 5.91
N THR A 166 -34.06 -23.98 6.75
CA THR A 166 -33.31 -24.30 7.97
C THR A 166 -32.99 -25.78 8.10
N ALA A 167 -31.70 -26.14 8.15
CA ALA A 167 -31.23 -27.45 8.52
C ALA A 167 -30.79 -27.45 9.99
N LEU A 168 -31.66 -28.01 10.89
CA LEU A 168 -31.45 -27.91 12.34
C LEU A 168 -30.24 -28.70 12.86
N GLN A 169 -29.86 -29.78 12.21
CA GLN A 169 -28.71 -30.64 12.60
C GLN A 169 -27.79 -30.92 11.40
N GLY A 170 -28.25 -30.75 10.19
CA GLY A 170 -27.55 -31.09 8.96
C GLY A 170 -26.96 -29.88 8.20
N ASN A 171 -26.62 -30.15 6.95
CA ASN A 171 -26.05 -29.20 6.00
C ASN A 171 -27.13 -28.66 5.05
N ILE A 172 -26.92 -27.50 4.50
CA ILE A 172 -27.60 -27.03 3.28
C ILE A 172 -26.62 -27.13 2.12
N VAL A 173 -26.97 -27.82 1.07
CA VAL A 173 -26.20 -27.96 -0.15
C VAL A 173 -27.06 -27.50 -1.32
N SER A 174 -26.61 -26.52 -2.08
CA SER A 174 -27.33 -26.07 -3.27
C SER A 174 -26.44 -26.04 -4.52
N ASP A 175 -27.05 -26.29 -5.66
CA ASP A 175 -26.47 -26.17 -6.99
C ASP A 175 -27.55 -25.68 -7.95
N GLY A 176 -27.35 -24.47 -8.51
CA GLY A 176 -28.35 -23.84 -9.37
C GLY A 176 -29.61 -23.36 -8.61
N LEU A 177 -29.46 -22.89 -7.38
CA LEU A 177 -30.57 -22.36 -6.57
C LEU A 177 -30.91 -20.93 -6.97
N HIS A 178 -32.22 -20.68 -7.17
CA HIS A 178 -32.76 -19.33 -7.34
C HIS A 178 -33.77 -19.05 -6.22
N ALA A 179 -33.35 -18.38 -5.16
CA ALA A 179 -34.16 -18.06 -3.99
C ALA A 179 -34.55 -16.57 -3.99
N VAL A 180 -35.85 -16.30 -4.03
CA VAL A 180 -36.38 -14.94 -4.11
C VAL A 180 -37.46 -14.72 -3.06
N SER A 181 -37.38 -13.62 -2.35
CA SER A 181 -38.46 -13.06 -1.54
C SER A 181 -38.86 -11.70 -2.10
N ALA A 182 -40.13 -11.54 -2.50
CA ALA A 182 -40.60 -10.32 -3.17
C ALA A 182 -40.71 -9.14 -2.20
N ASP A 183 -41.30 -9.35 -1.01
CA ASP A 183 -41.56 -8.29 -0.02
C ASP A 183 -40.89 -8.53 1.36
N GLY A 184 -40.33 -9.71 1.59
CA GLY A 184 -39.71 -10.10 2.86
C GLY A 184 -38.23 -10.39 2.77
N HIS A 185 -37.77 -11.26 3.64
CA HIS A 185 -36.39 -11.71 3.77
C HIS A 185 -36.17 -13.10 3.14
N VAL A 186 -34.90 -13.40 2.86
CA VAL A 186 -34.41 -14.73 2.51
C VAL A 186 -33.47 -15.20 3.61
N SER A 187 -33.76 -16.37 4.21
CA SER A 187 -32.93 -16.98 5.24
C SER A 187 -32.60 -18.43 4.86
N LEU A 188 -31.31 -18.76 4.75
CA LEU A 188 -30.80 -20.10 4.45
C LEU A 188 -29.73 -20.46 5.49
N LEU A 189 -30.14 -21.14 6.56
CA LEU A 189 -29.31 -21.39 7.73
C LEU A 189 -29.16 -22.88 8.05
N ALA A 190 -27.92 -23.33 8.13
CA ALA A 190 -27.57 -24.70 8.53
C ALA A 190 -26.89 -24.73 9.90
N ASN A 191 -27.11 -25.75 10.69
CA ASN A 191 -26.26 -26.01 11.86
C ASN A 191 -24.92 -26.65 11.46
N GLY A 192 -24.94 -27.52 10.44
CA GLY A 192 -23.75 -28.00 9.73
C GLY A 192 -23.22 -27.01 8.69
N ASN A 193 -22.69 -27.51 7.59
CA ASN A 193 -22.18 -26.68 6.50
C ASN A 193 -23.30 -26.07 5.67
N ALA A 194 -23.05 -24.87 5.14
CA ALA A 194 -23.84 -24.27 4.08
C ALA A 194 -22.97 -24.13 2.82
N ASP A 195 -23.22 -25.00 1.84
CA ASP A 195 -22.45 -25.10 0.61
C ASP A 195 -23.34 -24.68 -0.58
N PHE A 196 -23.11 -23.48 -1.11
CA PHE A 196 -23.77 -22.94 -2.30
C PHE A 196 -22.81 -23.04 -3.48
N THR A 197 -22.98 -24.04 -4.33
CA THR A 197 -22.15 -24.28 -5.53
C THR A 197 -22.97 -24.09 -6.80
N GLY A 198 -22.33 -23.92 -7.94
CA GLY A 198 -23.03 -23.61 -9.19
C GLY A 198 -23.59 -22.20 -9.25
N HIS A 199 -24.53 -21.95 -10.14
CA HIS A 199 -25.13 -20.63 -10.34
C HIS A 199 -26.25 -20.34 -9.33
N ASN A 200 -25.93 -19.85 -8.14
CA ASN A 200 -26.96 -19.52 -7.16
C ASN A 200 -27.30 -18.02 -7.16
N THR A 201 -28.55 -17.71 -6.88
CA THR A 201 -29.05 -16.35 -6.70
C THR A 201 -29.92 -16.27 -5.45
N LEU A 202 -29.57 -15.40 -4.52
CA LEU A 202 -30.35 -15.10 -3.33
C LEU A 202 -30.79 -13.63 -3.42
N THR A 203 -32.10 -13.40 -3.53
CA THR A 203 -32.64 -12.05 -3.70
C THR A 203 -33.78 -11.80 -2.73
N ALA A 204 -33.72 -10.71 -1.99
CA ALA A 204 -34.75 -10.28 -1.08
C ALA A 204 -35.03 -8.78 -1.23
N LYS A 205 -36.24 -8.35 -0.88
CA LYS A 205 -36.52 -6.92 -0.66
C LYS A 205 -35.95 -6.47 0.68
N ALA A 206 -36.20 -7.23 1.74
CA ALA A 206 -35.64 -7.02 3.08
C ALA A 206 -34.31 -7.78 3.22
N ASP A 207 -34.06 -8.41 4.34
CA ASP A 207 -32.77 -9.00 4.68
C ASP A 207 -32.45 -10.32 3.94
N VAL A 208 -31.18 -10.58 3.76
CA VAL A 208 -30.66 -11.90 3.33
C VAL A 208 -29.73 -12.44 4.40
N ASN A 209 -30.10 -13.59 4.97
CA ASN A 209 -29.29 -14.31 5.95
C ASN A 209 -28.88 -15.69 5.36
N ALA A 210 -27.59 -15.97 5.27
CA ALA A 210 -27.13 -17.26 4.75
C ALA A 210 -25.88 -17.74 5.49
N GLY A 211 -25.81 -19.06 5.67
CA GLY A 211 -24.60 -19.65 6.23
C GLY A 211 -24.82 -20.78 7.24
N SER A 212 -23.79 -20.98 8.08
CA SER A 212 -23.78 -21.94 9.16
C SER A 212 -23.83 -21.24 10.51
N VAL A 213 -24.85 -21.52 11.31
CA VAL A 213 -25.01 -20.99 12.68
C VAL A 213 -24.35 -21.89 13.74
N GLY A 214 -24.01 -23.14 13.40
CA GLY A 214 -23.30 -24.07 14.28
C GLY A 214 -21.77 -24.01 14.05
N LYS A 215 -21.14 -25.19 14.07
CA LYS A 215 -19.68 -25.32 13.85
C LYS A 215 -19.29 -25.56 12.37
N GLY A 216 -20.22 -25.43 11.45
CA GLY A 216 -19.99 -25.67 10.03
C GLY A 216 -19.34 -24.46 9.31
N ARG A 217 -18.98 -24.69 8.05
CA ARG A 217 -18.46 -23.67 7.15
C ARG A 217 -19.56 -23.09 6.28
N LEU A 218 -19.30 -21.90 5.75
CA LEU A 218 -20.03 -21.34 4.62
C LEU A 218 -19.11 -21.37 3.38
N LYS A 219 -19.60 -22.03 2.32
CA LYS A 219 -18.98 -21.97 1.01
C LYS A 219 -19.99 -21.43 0.00
N ALA A 220 -19.63 -20.38 -0.75
CA ALA A 220 -20.50 -19.81 -1.77
C ALA A 220 -19.67 -19.48 -3.02
N ASP A 221 -19.69 -20.40 -3.98
CA ASP A 221 -19.04 -20.25 -5.27
C ASP A 221 -20.08 -19.83 -6.31
N ASN A 222 -19.75 -18.90 -7.19
CA ASN A 222 -20.63 -18.42 -8.26
C ASN A 222 -22.05 -18.07 -7.74
N THR A 223 -22.11 -17.38 -6.62
CA THR A 223 -23.36 -17.04 -5.94
C THR A 223 -23.55 -15.55 -5.88
N ASN A 224 -24.66 -15.04 -6.41
CA ASN A 224 -25.04 -13.62 -6.32
C ASN A 224 -26.06 -13.42 -5.19
N ILE A 225 -25.80 -12.45 -4.32
CA ILE A 225 -26.64 -12.16 -3.16
C ILE A 225 -27.06 -10.70 -3.21
N THR A 226 -28.37 -10.45 -3.22
CA THR A 226 -28.92 -9.09 -3.32
C THR A 226 -30.04 -8.86 -2.33
N SER A 227 -29.92 -7.82 -1.54
CA SER A 227 -31.01 -7.20 -0.82
C SER A 227 -31.30 -5.81 -1.41
N SER A 228 -32.58 -5.51 -1.67
CA SER A 228 -32.96 -4.22 -2.25
C SER A 228 -32.93 -3.09 -1.21
N SER A 229 -33.41 -3.35 0.00
CA SER A 229 -33.52 -2.34 1.07
C SER A 229 -33.06 -2.80 2.45
N GLY A 230 -32.79 -4.11 2.62
CA GLY A 230 -32.37 -4.70 3.90
C GLY A 230 -30.89 -5.05 3.96
N ASP A 231 -30.53 -5.71 5.01
CA ASP A 231 -29.15 -6.08 5.34
C ASP A 231 -28.81 -7.48 4.78
N ILE A 232 -27.51 -7.73 4.58
CA ILE A 232 -27.00 -9.05 4.22
C ILE A 232 -26.11 -9.53 5.35
N THR A 233 -26.45 -10.71 5.89
CA THR A 233 -25.65 -11.39 6.91
C THR A 233 -25.19 -12.76 6.39
N LEU A 234 -23.90 -12.93 6.27
CA LEU A 234 -23.25 -14.20 5.97
C LEU A 234 -22.50 -14.68 7.19
N VAL A 235 -22.82 -15.89 7.68
CA VAL A 235 -22.26 -16.40 8.94
C VAL A 235 -21.69 -17.79 8.79
N ALA A 236 -20.58 -18.06 9.48
CA ALA A 236 -20.04 -19.41 9.63
C ALA A 236 -19.47 -19.63 11.02
N GLY A 237 -19.58 -20.86 11.52
CA GLY A 237 -18.95 -21.29 12.75
C GLY A 237 -17.48 -21.66 12.60
N ASN A 238 -17.07 -22.16 11.41
CA ASN A 238 -15.71 -22.65 11.19
C ASN A 238 -15.24 -22.49 9.73
N GLY A 239 -15.12 -21.26 9.27
CA GLY A 239 -14.56 -20.93 7.98
C GLY A 239 -15.58 -20.43 6.97
N ILE A 240 -15.18 -19.40 6.23
CA ILE A 240 -15.93 -18.80 5.12
C ILE A 240 -15.08 -18.88 3.86
N GLN A 241 -15.66 -19.36 2.78
CA GLN A 241 -15.12 -19.29 1.43
C GLN A 241 -16.17 -18.68 0.50
N LEU A 242 -15.91 -17.47 0.01
CA LEU A 242 -16.76 -16.77 -0.95
C LEU A 242 -16.02 -16.60 -2.28
N GLY A 243 -16.56 -17.19 -3.35
CA GLY A 243 -15.98 -17.18 -4.68
C GLY A 243 -14.91 -18.26 -4.89
N ASP A 244 -14.81 -18.73 -6.12
CA ASP A 244 -13.88 -19.80 -6.55
C ASP A 244 -12.66 -19.27 -7.34
N GLY A 245 -12.58 -17.96 -7.55
CA GLY A 245 -11.53 -17.35 -8.35
C GLY A 245 -11.79 -17.36 -9.87
N LYS A 246 -12.86 -17.99 -10.35
CA LYS A 246 -13.16 -18.09 -11.79
C LYS A 246 -14.12 -17.01 -12.27
N GLN A 247 -15.22 -16.80 -11.56
CA GLN A 247 -16.21 -15.78 -11.90
C GLN A 247 -16.33 -14.76 -10.77
N ARG A 248 -16.70 -13.52 -11.15
CA ARG A 248 -16.88 -12.45 -10.18
C ARG A 248 -18.32 -12.46 -9.65
N ASN A 249 -18.49 -12.76 -8.37
CA ASN A 249 -19.77 -12.79 -7.67
C ASN A 249 -20.13 -11.41 -7.12
N SER A 250 -21.41 -11.14 -6.93
CA SER A 250 -21.90 -9.89 -6.36
C SER A 250 -22.62 -10.08 -5.03
N ILE A 251 -22.33 -9.19 -4.06
CA ILE A 251 -23.06 -9.10 -2.78
C ILE A 251 -23.49 -7.65 -2.62
N ASN A 252 -24.80 -7.37 -2.73
CA ASN A 252 -25.34 -6.02 -2.75
C ASN A 252 -26.47 -5.87 -1.72
N GLY A 253 -26.29 -5.05 -0.70
CA GLY A 253 -27.27 -4.84 0.36
C GLY A 253 -27.17 -3.46 0.99
N LYS A 254 -28.04 -3.16 1.97
CA LYS A 254 -27.97 -1.92 2.73
C LYS A 254 -26.74 -1.90 3.62
N HIS A 255 -26.69 -2.76 4.63
CA HIS A 255 -25.49 -3.13 5.37
C HIS A 255 -25.08 -4.54 5.00
N ILE A 256 -23.77 -4.83 5.05
CA ILE A 256 -23.26 -6.15 4.78
C ILE A 256 -22.38 -6.59 5.95
N SER A 257 -22.73 -7.74 6.53
CA SER A 257 -21.97 -8.38 7.59
C SER A 257 -21.53 -9.78 7.14
N ILE A 258 -20.24 -10.03 7.07
CA ILE A 258 -19.65 -11.35 6.82
C ILE A 258 -18.90 -11.74 8.08
N LYS A 259 -19.42 -12.72 8.83
CA LYS A 259 -18.91 -13.09 10.14
C LYS A 259 -18.52 -14.55 10.23
N ASN A 260 -17.25 -14.81 10.46
CA ASN A 260 -16.72 -16.12 10.74
C ASN A 260 -16.30 -16.22 12.20
N ASN A 261 -16.95 -17.10 12.97
CA ASN A 261 -16.74 -17.25 14.41
C ASN A 261 -15.60 -18.25 14.76
N GLY A 262 -15.05 -18.97 13.79
CA GLY A 262 -13.89 -19.87 13.93
C GLY A 262 -13.30 -20.19 12.57
N GLY A 263 -12.00 -20.45 12.48
CA GLY A 263 -11.32 -20.72 11.22
C GLY A 263 -11.02 -19.46 10.36
N ASN A 264 -10.68 -19.68 9.10
CA ASN A 264 -10.28 -18.64 8.15
C ASN A 264 -11.45 -18.13 7.31
N ALA A 265 -11.35 -16.89 6.85
CA ALA A 265 -12.26 -16.34 5.85
C ALA A 265 -11.48 -16.02 4.57
N ASP A 266 -11.90 -16.62 3.45
CA ASP A 266 -11.33 -16.45 2.13
C ASP A 266 -12.37 -15.86 1.17
N LEU A 267 -12.10 -14.66 0.68
CA LEU A 267 -12.97 -13.91 -0.23
C LEU A 267 -12.24 -13.69 -1.56
N LYS A 268 -12.79 -14.24 -2.66
CA LYS A 268 -12.13 -14.16 -3.97
C LYS A 268 -13.09 -13.76 -5.07
N ASN A 269 -12.61 -12.88 -5.96
CA ASN A 269 -13.37 -12.42 -7.14
C ASN A 269 -14.76 -11.89 -6.80
N LEU A 270 -14.87 -10.99 -5.82
CA LEU A 270 -16.14 -10.45 -5.37
C LEU A 270 -16.31 -8.96 -5.74
N ASN A 271 -17.56 -8.57 -5.97
CA ASN A 271 -18.03 -7.20 -5.86
C ASN A 271 -18.96 -7.09 -4.66
N VAL A 272 -18.53 -6.44 -3.61
CA VAL A 272 -19.31 -6.26 -2.38
C VAL A 272 -19.68 -4.80 -2.24
N HIS A 273 -20.97 -4.49 -2.26
CA HIS A 273 -21.47 -3.13 -2.23
C HIS A 273 -22.53 -2.92 -1.14
N ALA A 274 -22.17 -2.25 -0.05
CA ALA A 274 -23.07 -1.79 0.98
C ALA A 274 -23.64 -0.41 0.59
N LYS A 275 -24.85 -0.41 -0.04
CA LYS A 275 -25.43 0.74 -0.77
C LYS A 275 -25.76 1.96 0.09
N SER A 276 -26.15 1.75 1.34
CA SER A 276 -26.54 2.84 2.27
C SER A 276 -26.08 2.60 3.71
N GLY A 277 -25.10 1.73 3.90
CA GLY A 277 -24.63 1.34 5.22
C GLY A 277 -23.18 0.90 5.28
N ALA A 278 -22.84 0.21 6.36
CA ALA A 278 -21.49 -0.28 6.65
C ALA A 278 -21.25 -1.66 6.02
N LEU A 279 -19.96 -1.92 5.75
CA LEU A 279 -19.44 -3.23 5.37
C LEU A 279 -18.56 -3.76 6.51
N ASN A 280 -18.94 -4.87 7.12
CA ASN A 280 -18.20 -5.51 8.19
C ASN A 280 -17.79 -6.91 7.76
N ILE A 281 -16.50 -7.18 7.74
CA ILE A 281 -15.94 -8.50 7.47
C ILE A 281 -15.08 -8.89 8.66
N HIS A 282 -15.50 -9.92 9.36
CA HIS A 282 -14.84 -10.43 10.56
C HIS A 282 -14.47 -11.89 10.39
N SER A 283 -13.24 -12.23 10.74
CA SER A 283 -12.76 -13.60 10.85
C SER A 283 -12.10 -13.81 12.21
N ASP A 284 -12.40 -14.91 12.87
CA ASP A 284 -11.74 -15.30 14.12
C ASP A 284 -10.23 -15.55 13.90
N ARG A 285 -9.87 -16.23 12.83
CA ARG A 285 -8.47 -16.46 12.45
C ARG A 285 -8.03 -15.53 11.32
N ALA A 286 -7.52 -16.08 10.24
CA ALA A 286 -7.04 -15.29 9.12
C ALA A 286 -8.18 -14.78 8.21
N LEU A 287 -7.99 -13.59 7.64
CA LEU A 287 -8.84 -13.02 6.61
C LEU A 287 -8.01 -12.82 5.33
N SER A 288 -8.40 -13.50 4.28
CA SER A 288 -7.77 -13.37 2.95
C SER A 288 -8.77 -12.79 1.95
N ILE A 289 -8.39 -11.71 1.28
CA ILE A 289 -9.21 -11.03 0.26
C ILE A 289 -8.38 -10.89 -1.01
N GLU A 290 -8.89 -11.45 -2.12
CA GLU A 290 -8.17 -11.50 -3.39
C GLU A 290 -9.06 -11.06 -4.54
N ASN A 291 -8.54 -10.23 -5.45
CA ASN A 291 -9.21 -9.72 -6.65
C ASN A 291 -10.66 -9.24 -6.39
N THR A 292 -10.82 -8.45 -5.35
CA THR A 292 -12.14 -8.11 -4.79
C THR A 292 -12.33 -6.61 -4.71
N LYS A 293 -13.51 -6.14 -5.16
CA LYS A 293 -13.95 -4.76 -4.96
C LYS A 293 -14.87 -4.69 -3.74
N LEU A 294 -14.54 -3.81 -2.80
CA LEU A 294 -15.32 -3.52 -1.60
C LEU A 294 -15.77 -2.06 -1.63
N GLU A 295 -17.06 -1.82 -1.49
CA GLU A 295 -17.60 -0.48 -1.50
C GLU A 295 -18.66 -0.32 -0.39
N SER A 296 -18.56 0.76 0.38
CA SER A 296 -19.56 1.10 1.38
C SER A 296 -19.84 2.60 1.40
N THR A 297 -21.10 2.99 1.62
CA THR A 297 -21.48 4.39 1.81
C THR A 297 -21.20 4.90 3.22
N HIS A 298 -20.91 4.02 4.17
CA HIS A 298 -20.50 4.36 5.54
C HIS A 298 -19.09 3.82 5.82
N ASN A 299 -18.94 3.06 6.89
CA ASN A 299 -17.68 2.50 7.31
C ASN A 299 -17.45 1.12 6.68
N THR A 300 -16.18 0.81 6.45
CA THR A 300 -15.72 -0.54 6.13
C THR A 300 -14.79 -1.02 7.24
N HIS A 301 -15.09 -2.18 7.81
CA HIS A 301 -14.26 -2.83 8.83
C HIS A 301 -13.84 -4.22 8.36
N LEU A 302 -12.55 -4.45 8.24
CA LEU A 302 -11.93 -5.73 7.93
C LEU A 302 -11.15 -6.18 9.15
N ASN A 303 -11.52 -7.28 9.76
CA ASN A 303 -10.92 -7.75 11.01
C ASN A 303 -10.56 -9.22 10.97
N ALA A 304 -9.32 -9.54 11.30
CA ALA A 304 -8.85 -10.87 11.68
C ALA A 304 -8.44 -10.84 13.16
N GLN A 305 -9.22 -11.50 14.03
CA GLN A 305 -9.08 -11.33 15.48
C GLN A 305 -7.75 -11.86 16.01
N HIS A 306 -7.31 -13.02 15.56
CA HIS A 306 -6.13 -13.70 16.09
C HIS A 306 -4.97 -13.81 15.13
N GLU A 307 -5.22 -13.76 13.81
CA GLU A 307 -4.20 -13.97 12.79
C GLU A 307 -4.09 -12.78 11.82
N ARG A 308 -3.60 -13.02 10.63
CA ARG A 308 -3.31 -11.98 9.64
C ARG A 308 -4.50 -11.61 8.76
N VAL A 309 -4.51 -10.38 8.31
CA VAL A 309 -5.28 -9.94 7.14
C VAL A 309 -4.37 -9.91 5.92
N THR A 310 -4.75 -10.61 4.86
CA THR A 310 -4.05 -10.60 3.58
C THR A 310 -4.92 -9.94 2.52
N LEU A 311 -4.39 -8.93 1.85
CA LEU A 311 -5.07 -8.22 0.76
C LEU A 311 -4.24 -8.37 -0.52
N ASN A 312 -4.87 -8.87 -1.58
CA ASN A 312 -4.24 -9.06 -2.88
C ASN A 312 -5.18 -8.59 -3.99
N GLN A 313 -4.81 -7.56 -4.75
CA GLN A 313 -5.64 -6.92 -5.78
C GLN A 313 -7.00 -6.43 -5.23
N VAL A 314 -6.98 -5.77 -4.08
CA VAL A 314 -8.19 -5.27 -3.43
C VAL A 314 -8.39 -3.80 -3.75
N ASP A 315 -9.57 -3.45 -4.26
CA ASP A 315 -10.04 -2.07 -4.43
C ASP A 315 -11.14 -1.81 -3.40
N ALA A 316 -10.78 -1.16 -2.29
CA ALA A 316 -11.70 -0.87 -1.20
C ALA A 316 -11.98 0.64 -1.12
N TYR A 317 -13.27 1.01 -1.13
CA TYR A 317 -13.73 2.37 -1.00
C TYR A 317 -14.79 2.49 0.10
N ALA A 318 -14.52 3.35 1.09
CA ALA A 318 -15.46 3.70 2.14
C ALA A 318 -15.78 5.21 2.10
N HIS A 319 -17.07 5.57 2.06
CA HIS A 319 -17.48 6.98 2.09
C HIS A 319 -17.20 7.66 3.43
N ARG A 320 -17.03 6.90 4.52
CA ARG A 320 -16.61 7.42 5.82
C ARG A 320 -15.26 6.86 6.20
N HIS A 321 -15.20 5.82 7.02
CA HIS A 321 -13.95 5.27 7.57
C HIS A 321 -13.68 3.87 7.03
N LEU A 322 -12.42 3.57 6.79
CA LEU A 322 -11.93 2.23 6.48
C LEU A 322 -10.96 1.79 7.57
N SER A 323 -11.29 0.72 8.27
CA SER A 323 -10.38 0.14 9.25
C SER A 323 -10.04 -1.31 8.91
N ILE A 324 -8.76 -1.66 9.04
CA ILE A 324 -8.24 -3.00 8.86
C ILE A 324 -7.45 -3.36 10.11
N THR A 325 -7.84 -4.43 10.78
CA THR A 325 -7.22 -4.85 12.03
C THR A 325 -6.85 -6.33 11.97
N GLY A 326 -5.66 -6.67 12.45
CA GLY A 326 -5.19 -8.05 12.51
C GLY A 326 -3.92 -8.19 13.36
N SER A 327 -3.51 -9.43 13.64
CA SER A 327 -2.19 -9.66 14.25
C SER A 327 -1.08 -9.21 13.31
N GLN A 328 -1.26 -9.44 12.02
CA GLN A 328 -0.44 -8.96 10.92
C GLN A 328 -1.33 -8.45 9.78
N ILE A 329 -0.85 -7.47 9.01
CA ILE A 329 -1.51 -7.02 7.79
C ILE A 329 -0.52 -7.17 6.64
N TRP A 330 -0.87 -8.02 5.66
CA TRP A 330 -0.06 -8.27 4.47
C TRP A 330 -0.79 -7.75 3.25
N GLN A 331 -0.24 -6.72 2.64
CA GLN A 331 -0.65 -6.21 1.35
C GLN A 331 0.38 -6.73 0.34
N ASN A 332 0.22 -8.00 -0.04
CA ASN A 332 1.15 -8.69 -0.91
C ASN A 332 0.52 -8.85 -2.28
N ASP A 333 1.11 -8.20 -3.26
CA ASP A 333 0.73 -8.33 -4.65
C ASP A 333 1.79 -9.12 -5.40
N LYS A 334 1.46 -10.35 -5.76
CA LYS A 334 2.30 -11.20 -6.63
C LYS A 334 2.12 -10.85 -8.11
N LEU A 335 1.13 -10.02 -8.43
CA LEU A 335 0.73 -9.64 -9.79
C LEU A 335 1.03 -8.15 -10.04
N PRO A 336 0.96 -7.67 -11.30
CA PRO A 336 1.27 -6.27 -11.63
C PRO A 336 0.25 -5.24 -11.09
N SER A 337 -0.92 -5.64 -10.63
CA SER A 337 -1.95 -4.74 -10.10
C SER A 337 -1.82 -4.49 -8.61
N ALA A 338 -2.02 -3.24 -8.19
CA ALA A 338 -1.83 -2.79 -6.82
C ALA A 338 -3.12 -2.83 -5.99
N ASN A 339 -3.00 -2.98 -4.67
CA ASN A 339 -4.10 -2.71 -3.74
C ASN A 339 -4.41 -1.21 -3.70
N LYS A 340 -5.69 -0.85 -3.69
CA LYS A 340 -6.17 0.52 -3.58
C LYS A 340 -7.17 0.64 -2.45
N LEU A 341 -6.79 1.36 -1.40
CA LEU A 341 -7.61 1.58 -0.21
C LEU A 341 -7.94 3.06 -0.09
N VAL A 342 -9.22 3.40 -0.14
CA VAL A 342 -9.70 4.78 -0.16
C VAL A 342 -10.77 4.98 0.90
N ALA A 343 -10.67 6.08 1.67
CA ALA A 343 -11.70 6.52 2.61
C ALA A 343 -11.86 8.04 2.54
N ASN A 344 -13.09 8.55 2.58
CA ASN A 344 -13.28 9.99 2.71
C ASN A 344 -12.97 10.49 4.13
N GLY A 345 -13.11 9.62 5.15
CA GLY A 345 -12.74 9.89 6.53
C GLY A 345 -11.36 9.34 6.89
N VAL A 346 -11.30 8.59 7.99
CA VAL A 346 -10.07 7.98 8.48
C VAL A 346 -9.85 6.61 7.83
N LEU A 347 -8.63 6.37 7.35
CA LEU A 347 -8.13 5.06 6.98
C LEU A 347 -7.18 4.60 8.07
N ALA A 348 -7.53 3.51 8.76
CA ALA A 348 -6.73 2.95 9.85
C ALA A 348 -6.29 1.52 9.52
N LEU A 349 -5.00 1.25 9.56
CA LEU A 349 -4.42 -0.08 9.45
C LEU A 349 -3.71 -0.39 10.76
N ASN A 350 -4.27 -1.32 11.54
CA ASN A 350 -3.78 -1.65 12.88
C ASN A 350 -3.30 -3.10 12.93
N ALA A 351 -2.00 -3.31 12.93
CA ALA A 351 -1.39 -4.60 13.11
C ALA A 351 -0.79 -4.72 14.52
N ARG A 352 -1.13 -5.78 15.23
CA ARG A 352 -0.54 -6.04 16.56
C ARG A 352 0.97 -6.29 16.47
N TYR A 353 1.45 -6.93 15.40
CA TYR A 353 2.85 -7.23 15.18
C TYR A 353 3.38 -6.48 13.97
N SER A 354 3.24 -7.00 12.77
CA SER A 354 3.88 -6.44 11.59
C SER A 354 2.90 -6.10 10.47
N GLN A 355 3.27 -5.11 9.66
CA GLN A 355 2.62 -4.80 8.40
C GLN A 355 3.61 -4.97 7.24
N ILE A 356 3.14 -5.52 6.12
CA ILE A 356 3.85 -5.53 4.85
C ILE A 356 2.95 -4.82 3.83
N ALA A 357 3.46 -3.74 3.26
CA ALA A 357 2.73 -2.94 2.26
C ALA A 357 3.50 -2.95 0.94
N ASP A 358 3.04 -3.75 -0.01
CA ASP A 358 3.62 -3.87 -1.35
C ASP A 358 2.62 -3.34 -2.38
N ASN A 359 3.09 -2.53 -3.34
CA ASN A 359 2.29 -1.96 -4.44
C ASN A 359 0.93 -1.41 -3.97
N THR A 360 0.92 -0.52 -2.99
CA THR A 360 -0.30 -0.06 -2.34
C THR A 360 -0.55 1.43 -2.51
N THR A 361 -1.75 1.79 -2.93
CA THR A 361 -2.26 3.16 -2.92
C THR A 361 -3.21 3.35 -1.74
N LEU A 362 -2.87 4.27 -0.83
CA LEU A 362 -3.73 4.71 0.27
C LEU A 362 -4.13 6.17 0.05
N ARG A 363 -5.44 6.45 0.10
CA ARG A 363 -5.95 7.82 0.02
C ARG A 363 -7.10 8.02 0.99
N ALA A 364 -6.96 9.01 1.87
CA ALA A 364 -8.01 9.28 2.86
C ALA A 364 -8.01 10.73 3.34
N GLY A 365 -9.05 11.11 4.10
CA GLY A 365 -9.07 12.37 4.86
C GLY A 365 -8.00 12.40 5.96
N ALA A 366 -7.78 11.25 6.61
CA ALA A 366 -6.64 11.01 7.50
C ALA A 366 -6.18 9.55 7.38
N ILE A 367 -4.89 9.30 7.60
CA ILE A 367 -4.30 7.95 7.56
C ILE A 367 -3.58 7.69 8.88
N ASN A 368 -3.92 6.55 9.51
CA ASN A 368 -3.24 6.03 10.68
C ASN A 368 -2.75 4.61 10.41
N LEU A 369 -1.45 4.40 10.42
CA LEU A 369 -0.81 3.10 10.25
C LEU A 369 -0.09 2.74 11.54
N THR A 370 -0.49 1.63 12.18
CA THR A 370 0.12 1.16 13.42
C THR A 370 0.61 -0.27 13.26
N ALA A 371 1.89 -0.49 13.51
CA ALA A 371 2.49 -1.81 13.58
C ALA A 371 3.24 -1.96 14.90
N GLY A 372 2.92 -2.99 15.70
CA GLY A 372 3.52 -3.16 17.02
C GLY A 372 5.01 -3.48 16.99
N THR A 373 5.50 -4.13 15.93
CA THR A 373 6.93 -4.46 15.78
C THR A 373 7.55 -3.81 14.55
N ALA A 374 7.08 -4.11 13.34
CA ALA A 374 7.69 -3.62 12.11
C ALA A 374 6.65 -3.26 11.04
N LEU A 375 6.91 -2.18 10.31
CA LEU A 375 6.26 -1.86 9.05
C LEU A 375 7.28 -2.03 7.93
N VAL A 376 7.14 -3.09 7.16
CA VAL A 376 7.98 -3.40 6.01
C VAL A 376 7.26 -2.97 4.75
N LYS A 377 7.95 -2.23 3.91
CA LYS A 377 7.41 -1.73 2.65
C LYS A 377 8.27 -2.20 1.49
N ARG A 378 7.63 -2.75 0.46
CA ARG A 378 8.26 -3.18 -0.79
C ARG A 378 7.48 -2.64 -1.99
N GLY A 379 8.13 -2.56 -3.15
CA GLY A 379 7.50 -2.09 -4.38
C GLY A 379 7.02 -0.63 -4.33
N ASN A 380 6.06 -0.24 -5.14
CA ASN A 380 5.59 1.14 -5.27
C ASN A 380 4.45 1.44 -4.31
N ILE A 381 4.59 2.48 -3.48
CA ILE A 381 3.49 3.02 -2.70
C ILE A 381 3.20 4.46 -3.06
N ASN A 382 1.92 4.81 -2.95
CA ASN A 382 1.44 6.17 -3.03
C ASN A 382 0.44 6.39 -1.89
N TRP A 383 0.90 6.96 -0.78
CA TRP A 383 0.08 7.23 0.39
C TRP A 383 -0.18 8.73 0.50
N SER A 384 -1.42 9.13 0.48
CA SER A 384 -1.78 10.54 0.49
C SER A 384 -3.03 10.82 1.32
N THR A 385 -3.00 11.93 2.06
CA THR A 385 -4.20 12.49 2.68
C THR A 385 -4.68 13.71 1.90
N VAL A 386 -6.00 13.94 2.00
CA VAL A 386 -6.68 15.06 1.33
C VAL A 386 -7.58 15.78 2.34
N SER A 387 -7.96 17.02 2.07
CA SER A 387 -9.01 17.71 2.83
C SER A 387 -10.35 17.09 2.48
N THR A 388 -11.18 16.77 3.49
CA THR A 388 -12.52 16.21 3.29
C THR A 388 -13.52 16.79 4.29
N LYS A 389 -14.73 17.11 3.82
CA LYS A 389 -15.83 17.54 4.69
C LYS A 389 -16.20 16.52 5.76
N THR A 390 -16.04 15.23 5.47
CA THR A 390 -16.30 14.14 6.43
C THR A 390 -15.53 14.30 7.74
N LEU A 391 -14.34 14.87 7.70
CA LEU A 391 -13.53 15.14 8.90
C LEU A 391 -13.69 16.58 9.38
N GLU A 392 -13.79 17.55 8.48
CA GLU A 392 -13.88 18.98 8.81
C GLU A 392 -15.17 19.34 9.56
N ASP A 393 -16.28 18.68 9.19
CA ASP A 393 -17.61 18.91 9.80
C ASP A 393 -17.82 18.12 11.11
N ASN A 394 -16.89 17.24 11.49
CA ASN A 394 -16.95 16.47 12.73
C ASN A 394 -15.96 17.01 13.76
N ALA A 395 -16.45 17.58 14.86
CA ALA A 395 -15.63 18.23 15.89
C ALA A 395 -14.56 17.30 16.51
N GLU A 396 -14.86 16.02 16.72
CA GLU A 396 -13.94 15.04 17.29
C GLU A 396 -12.87 14.60 16.29
N LEU A 397 -13.20 14.51 15.01
CA LEU A 397 -12.30 14.03 13.96
C LEU A 397 -11.56 15.17 13.24
N LYS A 398 -12.01 16.39 13.35
CA LYS A 398 -11.37 17.58 12.76
C LYS A 398 -9.88 17.72 13.09
N PRO A 399 -9.40 17.42 14.31
CA PRO A 399 -7.96 17.43 14.59
C PRO A 399 -7.15 16.43 13.78
N LEU A 400 -7.78 15.39 13.20
CA LEU A 400 -7.12 14.39 12.36
C LEU A 400 -7.12 14.79 10.88
N ALA A 401 -7.90 15.79 10.49
CA ALA A 401 -8.08 16.16 9.09
C ALA A 401 -6.75 16.45 8.38
N GLY A 402 -6.49 15.76 7.30
CA GLY A 402 -5.29 15.87 6.49
C GLY A 402 -4.02 15.29 7.08
N ARG A 403 -4.06 14.70 8.28
CA ARG A 403 -2.90 14.10 8.95
C ARG A 403 -2.59 12.70 8.44
N LEU A 404 -1.30 12.37 8.39
CA LEU A 404 -0.81 11.04 8.14
C LEU A 404 0.11 10.61 9.28
N ASN A 405 -0.28 9.59 10.02
CA ASN A 405 0.50 9.05 11.14
C ASN A 405 0.95 7.62 10.82
N ILE A 406 2.23 7.36 11.04
CA ILE A 406 2.85 6.04 10.94
C ILE A 406 3.53 5.73 12.27
N GLU A 407 3.14 4.64 12.91
CA GLU A 407 3.76 4.16 14.12
C GLU A 407 4.21 2.70 13.93
N ALA A 408 5.52 2.47 13.99
CA ALA A 408 6.12 1.15 13.87
C ALA A 408 6.92 0.86 15.15
N GLY A 409 6.36 0.17 16.11
CA GLY A 409 6.92 -0.15 17.40
C GLY A 409 8.46 -0.13 17.54
N SER A 410 9.10 -1.26 17.81
CA SER A 410 10.57 -1.36 17.92
C SER A 410 11.28 -1.75 16.62
N GLY A 411 10.54 -2.03 15.56
CA GLY A 411 11.08 -2.52 14.28
C GLY A 411 11.62 -1.44 13.37
N THR A 412 12.31 -1.86 12.32
CA THR A 412 12.80 -0.97 11.26
C THR A 412 11.65 -0.62 10.31
N LEU A 413 11.51 0.66 10.01
CA LEU A 413 10.66 1.16 8.94
C LEU A 413 11.52 1.46 7.71
N THR A 414 11.33 0.70 6.64
CA THR A 414 12.03 0.91 5.37
C THR A 414 11.08 1.47 4.32
N ILE A 415 11.42 2.62 3.75
CA ILE A 415 10.73 3.23 2.62
C ILE A 415 11.67 3.19 1.41
N GLU A 416 11.39 2.26 0.49
CA GLU A 416 12.22 1.98 -0.67
C GLU A 416 12.15 3.10 -1.74
N PRO A 417 13.05 3.11 -2.74
CA PRO A 417 13.06 4.09 -3.82
C PRO A 417 11.73 4.22 -4.58
N ALA A 418 11.48 5.39 -5.15
CA ALA A 418 10.27 5.77 -5.92
C ALA A 418 8.96 5.85 -5.12
N ASN A 419 9.01 5.91 -3.79
CA ASN A 419 7.84 5.95 -2.94
C ASN A 419 7.49 7.35 -2.50
N ARG A 420 6.19 7.65 -2.49
CA ARG A 420 5.67 8.94 -2.08
C ARG A 420 4.69 8.81 -0.93
N ILE A 421 4.96 9.56 0.15
CA ILE A 421 4.06 9.74 1.29
C ILE A 421 3.78 11.23 1.40
N SER A 422 2.51 11.62 1.29
CA SER A 422 2.09 13.02 1.25
C SER A 422 0.94 13.28 2.21
N ALA A 423 1.12 14.19 3.14
CA ALA A 423 0.08 14.65 4.06
C ALA A 423 -0.45 16.02 3.66
N HIS A 424 -1.78 16.20 3.70
CA HIS A 424 -2.41 17.49 3.43
C HIS A 424 -2.12 18.51 4.54
N THR A 425 -1.99 18.05 5.79
CA THR A 425 -1.58 18.89 6.91
C THR A 425 -0.25 18.39 7.49
N ASP A 426 -0.25 17.54 8.50
CA ASP A 426 0.94 17.10 9.20
C ASP A 426 1.25 15.62 8.91
N LEU A 427 2.53 15.30 8.84
CA LEU A 427 3.08 13.95 8.72
C LEU A 427 3.85 13.60 9.98
N SER A 428 3.50 12.49 10.62
CA SER A 428 4.25 11.96 11.77
C SER A 428 4.69 10.53 11.50
N ILE A 429 5.98 10.25 11.70
CA ILE A 429 6.54 8.90 11.67
C ILE A 429 7.23 8.66 13.02
N LYS A 430 6.80 7.61 13.72
CA LYS A 430 7.39 7.19 14.98
C LYS A 430 7.79 5.72 14.92
N THR A 431 9.05 5.42 15.24
CA THR A 431 9.52 4.03 15.41
C THR A 431 10.58 3.96 16.50
N GLY A 432 10.53 2.95 17.35
CA GLY A 432 11.59 2.68 18.31
C GLY A 432 12.84 2.05 17.68
N GLY A 433 12.76 1.59 16.43
CA GLY A 433 13.86 1.09 15.63
C GLY A 433 14.39 2.11 14.63
N LYS A 434 14.95 1.61 13.51
CA LYS A 434 15.54 2.42 12.45
C LYS A 434 14.51 2.88 11.42
N LEU A 435 14.57 4.14 11.00
CA LEU A 435 13.94 4.64 9.78
C LEU A 435 14.97 4.66 8.66
N LEU A 436 14.69 3.93 7.57
CA LEU A 436 15.46 3.99 6.33
C LEU A 436 14.60 4.56 5.22
N LEU A 437 14.96 5.74 4.73
CA LEU A 437 14.35 6.38 3.56
C LEU A 437 15.40 6.48 2.47
N SER A 438 15.23 5.76 1.36
CA SER A 438 16.27 5.63 0.34
C SER A 438 15.83 6.07 -1.05
N ALA A 439 16.79 6.47 -1.86
CA ALA A 439 16.66 6.61 -3.30
C ALA A 439 17.56 5.60 -4.01
N LYS A 440 17.26 5.33 -5.28
CA LYS A 440 18.09 4.55 -6.19
C LYS A 440 18.56 5.45 -7.31
N GLY A 441 19.86 5.57 -7.46
CA GLY A 441 20.45 6.27 -8.59
C GLY A 441 20.14 5.58 -9.91
N GLY A 442 20.08 6.34 -11.00
CA GLY A 442 19.97 5.79 -12.33
C GLY A 442 21.23 5.01 -12.73
N ASN A 443 21.09 4.13 -13.70
CA ASN A 443 22.18 3.36 -14.30
C ASN A 443 22.05 3.32 -15.84
N ALA A 444 22.94 2.64 -16.52
CA ALA A 444 22.96 2.54 -17.99
C ALA A 444 21.63 2.04 -18.61
N GLY A 445 20.87 1.20 -17.89
CA GLY A 445 19.60 0.64 -18.35
C GLY A 445 18.37 1.42 -17.87
N ALA A 446 18.50 2.26 -16.84
CA ALA A 446 17.44 3.08 -16.28
C ALA A 446 18.01 4.46 -15.87
N PRO A 447 18.06 5.42 -16.79
CA PRO A 447 18.74 6.72 -16.58
C PRO A 447 18.06 7.63 -15.57
N SER A 448 16.79 7.40 -15.23
CA SER A 448 16.07 8.22 -14.24
C SER A 448 16.30 7.70 -12.83
N ALA A 449 16.77 8.57 -11.94
CA ALA A 449 16.83 8.27 -10.51
C ALA A 449 15.43 8.08 -9.91
N GLN A 450 15.30 7.11 -9.04
CA GLN A 450 14.07 6.87 -8.27
C GLN A 450 14.23 7.45 -6.87
N VAL A 451 13.53 8.53 -6.60
CA VAL A 451 13.62 9.28 -5.33
C VAL A 451 12.39 8.98 -4.47
N SER A 452 12.62 8.60 -3.22
CA SER A 452 11.54 8.55 -2.22
C SER A 452 11.27 9.94 -1.65
N SER A 453 10.00 10.28 -1.43
CA SER A 453 9.63 11.56 -0.86
C SER A 453 8.66 11.48 0.30
N LEU A 454 8.90 12.35 1.30
CA LEU A 454 7.96 12.68 2.36
C LEU A 454 7.55 14.13 2.19
N GLU A 455 6.26 14.40 2.08
CA GLU A 455 5.75 15.75 1.85
C GLU A 455 4.60 16.06 2.83
N ALA A 456 4.58 17.26 3.40
CA ALA A 456 3.44 17.77 4.17
C ALA A 456 3.30 19.28 3.96
N LYS A 457 2.04 19.78 3.88
CA LYS A 457 1.80 21.24 3.85
C LYS A 457 2.03 21.89 5.22
N GLY A 458 1.88 21.14 6.30
CA GLY A 458 2.15 21.52 7.66
C GLY A 458 3.52 21.05 8.14
N ASN A 459 3.53 20.38 9.29
CA ASN A 459 4.74 19.88 9.94
C ASN A 459 5.07 18.44 9.51
N ILE A 460 6.36 18.13 9.50
CA ILE A 460 6.85 16.75 9.46
C ILE A 460 7.61 16.46 10.75
N ARG A 461 7.24 15.38 11.44
CA ARG A 461 7.90 14.91 12.64
C ARG A 461 8.33 13.46 12.49
N LEU A 462 9.62 13.22 12.49
CA LEU A 462 10.24 11.90 12.47
C LEU A 462 10.90 11.65 13.83
N VAL A 463 10.39 10.70 14.61
CA VAL A 463 10.96 10.30 15.91
C VAL A 463 11.29 8.83 15.87
N THR A 464 12.56 8.49 15.88
CA THR A 464 13.03 7.15 15.54
C THR A 464 14.12 6.69 16.51
N GLY A 465 14.41 5.38 16.55
CA GLY A 465 15.60 4.89 17.23
C GLY A 465 16.87 5.37 16.56
N GLU A 466 16.94 5.22 15.23
CA GLU A 466 18.00 5.67 14.33
C GLU A 466 17.36 6.14 13.01
N THR A 467 17.99 7.09 12.32
CA THR A 467 17.49 7.57 11.01
C THR A 467 18.58 7.56 9.97
N ASP A 468 18.23 7.04 8.77
CA ASP A 468 19.11 6.97 7.62
C ASP A 468 18.36 7.48 6.36
N LEU A 469 18.73 8.67 5.88
CA LEU A 469 18.12 9.36 4.76
C LEU A 469 19.10 9.38 3.58
N ARG A 470 18.86 8.54 2.56
CA ARG A 470 19.78 8.34 1.43
C ARG A 470 19.21 8.87 0.13
N GLY A 471 19.72 9.98 -0.38
CA GLY A 471 19.31 10.59 -1.64
C GLY A 471 17.83 10.94 -1.73
N SER A 472 17.15 11.01 -0.61
CA SER A 472 15.70 11.16 -0.47
C SER A 472 15.28 12.63 -0.38
N LYS A 473 13.97 12.89 -0.57
CA LYS A 473 13.40 14.25 -0.49
C LYS A 473 12.40 14.36 0.64
N ILE A 474 12.60 15.34 1.53
CA ILE A 474 11.64 15.67 2.59
C ILE A 474 11.27 17.13 2.49
N THR A 475 9.98 17.43 2.39
CA THR A 475 9.46 18.80 2.25
C THR A 475 8.32 19.06 3.24
N ALA A 476 8.55 19.93 4.20
CA ALA A 476 7.53 20.41 5.13
C ALA A 476 7.19 21.88 4.84
N GLY A 477 5.91 22.21 4.82
CA GLY A 477 5.46 23.60 4.64
C GLY A 477 5.72 24.48 5.86
N LYS A 478 5.86 23.88 7.04
CA LYS A 478 6.15 24.60 8.30
C LYS A 478 7.44 24.07 8.94
N ASN A 479 7.35 23.16 9.89
CA ASN A 479 8.51 22.67 10.64
C ASN A 479 8.84 21.21 10.23
N LEU A 480 10.13 20.94 10.14
CA LEU A 480 10.68 19.58 10.01
C LEU A 480 11.47 19.27 11.28
N VAL A 481 11.06 18.26 12.00
CA VAL A 481 11.81 17.72 13.14
C VAL A 481 12.22 16.29 12.82
N VAL A 482 13.51 16.02 12.84
CA VAL A 482 14.08 14.68 12.74
C VAL A 482 14.83 14.41 14.04
N ALA A 483 14.30 13.49 14.86
CA ALA A 483 14.88 13.18 16.15
C ALA A 483 15.20 11.69 16.27
N THR A 484 16.42 11.32 16.60
CA THR A 484 16.77 9.95 16.97
C THR A 484 16.88 9.81 18.49
N THR A 485 16.44 8.67 19.02
CA THR A 485 16.35 8.43 20.48
C THR A 485 17.42 7.49 21.01
N LYS A 486 18.12 6.77 20.14
CA LYS A 486 19.12 5.76 20.52
C LYS A 486 20.37 5.77 19.65
N GLY A 487 20.22 5.96 18.35
CA GLY A 487 21.27 5.86 17.36
C GLY A 487 21.57 7.17 16.65
N LYS A 488 22.38 7.09 15.59
CA LYS A 488 22.79 8.23 14.80
C LYS A 488 21.70 8.73 13.84
N LEU A 489 21.84 9.97 13.43
CA LEU A 489 21.13 10.55 12.30
C LEU A 489 22.10 10.65 11.11
N ASN A 490 21.82 9.88 10.05
CA ASN A 490 22.61 9.90 8.82
C ASN A 490 21.79 10.50 7.67
N ILE A 491 22.37 11.47 6.94
CA ILE A 491 21.79 12.15 5.78
C ILE A 491 22.83 12.16 4.68
N GLU A 492 22.72 11.25 3.71
CA GLU A 492 23.76 11.05 2.70
C GLU A 492 23.21 11.08 1.27
N ALA A 493 24.08 11.45 0.35
CA ALA A 493 23.82 11.32 -1.08
C ALA A 493 24.03 9.87 -1.56
N VAL A 494 23.33 9.50 -2.62
CA VAL A 494 23.41 8.16 -3.23
C VAL A 494 24.12 8.23 -4.57
N ASN A 495 24.92 7.22 -4.86
CA ASN A 495 25.60 7.09 -6.14
C ASN A 495 24.59 6.98 -7.29
N ASN A 496 24.76 7.83 -8.30
CA ASN A 496 23.97 7.90 -9.52
C ASN A 496 24.93 7.78 -10.72
N SER A 497 25.20 6.55 -11.18
CA SER A 497 26.18 6.28 -12.22
C SER A 497 25.53 6.13 -13.59
N PHE A 498 26.02 6.89 -14.58
CA PHE A 498 25.55 6.85 -15.96
C PHE A 498 26.63 6.45 -16.92
N SER A 499 26.28 5.67 -17.96
CA SER A 499 27.15 5.41 -19.09
C SER A 499 27.09 6.51 -20.17
N ASN A 500 26.10 7.41 -20.10
CA ASN A 500 25.80 8.46 -21.09
C ASN A 500 25.40 9.76 -20.36
N TYR A 501 26.24 10.23 -19.45
CA TYR A 501 25.99 11.41 -18.66
C TYR A 501 26.39 12.68 -19.40
N PHE A 502 25.49 13.68 -19.42
CA PHE A 502 25.84 15.06 -19.77
C PHE A 502 25.84 15.91 -18.49
N PRO A 503 26.95 16.47 -18.11
CA PRO A 503 27.07 17.28 -16.88
C PRO A 503 26.45 18.68 -16.99
N THR A 504 25.36 18.82 -17.74
CA THR A 504 24.67 20.10 -17.97
C THR A 504 24.23 20.80 -16.69
N GLN A 505 23.76 20.01 -15.70
CA GLN A 505 23.36 20.59 -14.41
C GLN A 505 24.57 21.11 -13.62
N LYS A 506 25.68 20.37 -13.58
CA LYS A 506 26.90 20.80 -12.91
C LYS A 506 27.55 21.97 -13.62
N ALA A 507 27.56 21.96 -14.94
CA ALA A 507 28.03 23.13 -15.73
C ALA A 507 27.15 24.36 -15.47
N ALA A 508 25.83 24.20 -15.34
CA ALA A 508 24.92 25.29 -14.98
C ALA A 508 25.20 25.85 -13.58
N GLU A 509 25.41 24.97 -12.58
CA GLU A 509 25.78 25.35 -11.21
C GLU A 509 27.11 26.13 -11.18
N LEU A 510 28.15 25.64 -11.86
CA LEU A 510 29.43 26.32 -11.94
C LEU A 510 29.36 27.65 -12.71
N ASN A 511 28.55 27.72 -13.78
CA ASN A 511 28.27 28.96 -14.48
C ASN A 511 27.56 29.99 -13.59
N GLN A 512 26.60 29.55 -12.78
CA GLN A 512 25.93 30.42 -11.83
C GLN A 512 26.90 30.96 -10.77
N LYS A 513 27.76 30.09 -10.20
CA LYS A 513 28.81 30.51 -9.26
C LYS A 513 29.83 31.49 -9.90
N SER A 514 30.20 31.24 -11.17
CA SER A 514 31.05 32.17 -11.94
C SER A 514 30.43 33.55 -12.08
N LYS A 515 29.14 33.66 -12.38
CA LYS A 515 28.41 34.94 -12.46
C LYS A 515 28.31 35.62 -11.11
N GLU A 516 28.09 34.88 -10.02
CA GLU A 516 28.09 35.46 -8.67
C GLU A 516 29.46 36.05 -8.29
N LEU A 517 30.54 35.36 -8.62
CA LEU A 517 31.90 35.94 -8.46
C LEU A 517 32.14 37.17 -9.32
N GLU A 518 31.68 37.19 -10.58
CA GLU A 518 31.75 38.40 -11.44
C GLU A 518 31.01 39.58 -10.82
N GLN A 519 29.83 39.37 -10.26
CA GLN A 519 29.07 40.42 -9.56
C GLN A 519 29.82 40.92 -8.32
N GLN A 520 30.38 40.02 -7.50
CA GLN A 520 31.17 40.37 -6.33
C GLN A 520 32.44 41.17 -6.70
N ILE A 521 33.15 40.73 -7.74
CA ILE A 521 34.34 41.46 -8.29
C ILE A 521 33.92 42.85 -8.77
N ALA A 522 32.81 42.98 -9.51
CA ALA A 522 32.32 44.25 -9.99
C ALA A 522 31.94 45.22 -8.84
N GLN A 523 31.30 44.68 -7.81
CA GLN A 523 30.92 45.42 -6.61
C GLN A 523 32.17 45.91 -5.83
N LEU A 524 33.14 45.02 -5.59
CA LEU A 524 34.39 45.34 -4.93
C LEU A 524 35.22 46.36 -5.73
N LYS A 525 35.28 46.29 -7.06
CA LYS A 525 35.92 47.28 -7.91
C LYS A 525 35.31 48.66 -7.79
N LYS A 526 34.00 48.78 -7.52
CA LYS A 526 33.30 50.03 -7.28
C LYS A 526 33.50 50.56 -5.85
N SER A 527 33.38 49.71 -4.83
CA SER A 527 33.41 50.12 -3.43
C SER A 527 34.81 50.14 -2.80
N SER A 528 35.73 49.29 -3.26
CA SER A 528 37.07 49.12 -2.71
C SER A 528 38.06 48.68 -3.82
N PRO A 529 38.40 49.53 -4.79
CA PRO A 529 39.16 49.13 -6.00
C PRO A 529 40.58 48.62 -5.72
N LYS A 530 41.15 48.89 -4.54
CA LYS A 530 42.47 48.39 -4.10
C LYS A 530 42.37 47.13 -3.22
N SER A 531 41.20 46.54 -3.11
CA SER A 531 41.00 45.31 -2.28
C SER A 531 41.86 44.15 -2.80
N LYS A 532 42.65 43.57 -1.91
CA LYS A 532 43.44 42.34 -2.18
C LYS A 532 42.58 41.13 -2.50
N LEU A 533 41.28 41.21 -2.23
CA LEU A 533 40.32 40.14 -2.54
C LEU A 533 39.99 40.05 -4.04
N ILE A 534 40.14 41.15 -4.79
CA ILE A 534 39.80 41.19 -6.23
C ILE A 534 40.62 40.19 -7.04
N PRO A 535 41.97 40.14 -6.93
CA PRO A 535 42.75 39.12 -7.64
C PRO A 535 42.35 37.68 -7.29
N THR A 536 42.11 37.41 -6.02
CA THR A 536 41.70 36.07 -5.55
C THR A 536 40.38 35.60 -6.16
N LEU A 537 39.38 36.47 -6.16
CA LEU A 537 38.09 36.19 -6.76
C LEU A 537 38.15 36.06 -8.28
N GLN A 538 39.02 36.84 -8.93
CA GLN A 538 39.27 36.73 -10.38
C GLN A 538 39.90 35.36 -10.72
N GLU A 539 40.90 34.96 -9.95
CA GLU A 539 41.54 33.65 -10.14
C GLU A 539 40.55 32.51 -9.93
N GLU A 540 39.69 32.54 -8.94
CA GLU A 540 38.63 31.55 -8.71
C GLU A 540 37.63 31.51 -9.87
N ARG A 541 37.17 32.66 -10.38
CA ARG A 541 36.34 32.75 -11.58
C ARG A 541 36.99 32.08 -12.79
N ASP A 542 38.26 32.36 -13.02
CA ASP A 542 38.99 31.80 -14.15
C ASP A 542 39.19 30.30 -14.04
N ARG A 543 39.34 29.79 -12.82
CA ARG A 543 39.38 28.37 -12.51
C ARG A 543 38.02 27.69 -12.75
N LEU A 544 36.90 28.32 -12.34
CA LEU A 544 35.57 27.85 -12.66
C LEU A 544 35.34 27.77 -14.18
N ALA A 545 35.81 28.77 -14.94
CA ALA A 545 35.74 28.77 -16.39
C ALA A 545 36.49 27.58 -17.01
N PHE A 546 37.65 27.21 -16.45
CA PHE A 546 38.39 26.00 -16.86
C PHE A 546 37.60 24.73 -16.62
N TYR A 547 36.99 24.56 -15.43
CA TYR A 547 36.14 23.41 -15.12
C TYR A 547 34.90 23.33 -16.03
N ILE A 548 34.23 24.45 -16.29
CA ILE A 548 33.07 24.53 -17.18
C ILE A 548 33.51 24.14 -18.61
N GLN A 549 34.67 24.55 -19.05
CA GLN A 549 35.19 24.22 -20.37
C GLN A 549 35.56 22.73 -20.47
N ALA A 550 36.15 22.14 -19.43
CA ALA A 550 36.42 20.70 -19.35
C ALA A 550 35.14 19.85 -19.36
N ILE A 551 34.10 20.31 -18.67
CA ILE A 551 32.79 19.63 -18.59
C ILE A 551 31.99 19.76 -19.89
N ASN A 552 32.03 20.91 -20.57
CA ASN A 552 31.22 21.21 -21.77
C ASN A 552 31.88 20.74 -23.09
N LYS A 553 33.10 20.21 -23.04
CA LYS A 553 33.82 19.83 -24.25
C LYS A 553 33.26 18.55 -24.85
N GLU A 554 32.44 18.68 -25.89
CA GLU A 554 31.99 17.55 -26.70
C GLU A 554 33.19 16.95 -27.49
N VAL A 555 33.47 15.67 -27.18
CA VAL A 555 34.38 14.87 -28.03
C VAL A 555 33.52 14.18 -29.07
N LYS A 556 33.67 14.53 -30.33
CA LYS A 556 32.94 13.92 -31.47
C LYS A 556 32.72 12.43 -31.29
N GLY A 557 31.48 12.00 -31.07
CA GLY A 557 31.02 10.60 -31.06
C GLY A 557 31.31 9.80 -29.79
N LYS A 558 31.77 10.40 -28.69
CA LYS A 558 31.98 9.71 -27.42
C LYS A 558 31.18 10.37 -26.31
N LYS A 559 30.36 9.56 -25.66
CA LYS A 559 29.58 9.99 -24.51
C LYS A 559 30.39 9.89 -23.22
N PRO A 560 30.35 10.89 -22.33
CA PRO A 560 31.07 10.83 -21.06
C PRO A 560 30.53 9.70 -20.17
N LYS A 561 31.43 9.09 -19.40
CA LYS A 561 31.09 8.24 -18.27
C LYS A 561 31.20 9.09 -17.01
N GLY A 562 30.23 8.99 -16.13
CA GLY A 562 30.27 9.75 -14.90
C GLY A 562 29.70 9.00 -13.72
N LYS A 563 30.13 9.42 -12.55
CA LYS A 563 29.57 9.05 -11.27
C LYS A 563 29.16 10.35 -10.59
N GLU A 564 27.88 10.62 -10.61
CA GLU A 564 27.27 11.74 -9.90
C GLU A 564 26.57 11.23 -8.64
N TYR A 565 26.48 12.02 -7.62
CA TYR A 565 25.74 11.68 -6.44
C TYR A 565 24.40 12.41 -6.38
N LEU A 566 23.35 11.66 -6.12
CA LEU A 566 22.00 12.18 -5.87
C LEU A 566 21.92 12.64 -4.42
N GLN A 567 21.82 13.95 -4.20
CA GLN A 567 21.76 14.55 -2.87
C GLN A 567 20.45 14.20 -2.14
N ALA A 568 20.52 13.96 -0.85
CA ALA A 568 19.35 14.04 0.00
C ALA A 568 18.95 15.53 0.14
N LYS A 569 17.63 15.80 0.05
CA LYS A 569 17.10 17.17 0.09
C LYS A 569 16.05 17.32 1.18
N LEU A 570 16.31 18.18 2.15
CA LEU A 570 15.40 18.53 3.23
C LEU A 570 15.01 20.00 3.10
N SER A 571 13.71 20.30 3.11
CA SER A 571 13.25 21.70 3.02
C SER A 571 12.06 21.96 3.96
N ALA A 572 12.09 23.07 4.71
CA ALA A 572 11.03 23.53 5.59
C ALA A 572 11.15 25.02 5.93
N GLN A 573 10.23 25.57 6.74
CA GLN A 573 10.46 26.89 7.35
C GLN A 573 11.50 26.79 8.46
N ASN A 574 11.32 25.86 9.40
CA ASN A 574 12.32 25.54 10.42
C ASN A 574 12.70 24.09 10.32
N ILE A 575 13.96 23.76 10.52
CA ILE A 575 14.49 22.41 10.52
C ILE A 575 15.25 22.17 11.83
N ASP A 576 14.85 21.16 12.56
CA ASP A 576 15.52 20.67 13.76
C ASP A 576 15.99 19.23 13.54
N LEU A 577 17.30 19.02 13.54
CA LEU A 577 17.96 17.74 13.43
C LEU A 577 18.57 17.39 14.79
N ILE A 578 18.02 16.40 15.46
CA ILE A 578 18.38 16.03 16.83
C ILE A 578 18.82 14.58 16.86
N SER A 579 19.96 14.30 17.45
CA SER A 579 20.45 12.93 17.55
C SER A 579 20.90 12.58 18.97
N ALA A 580 20.52 11.40 19.44
CA ALA A 580 20.98 10.86 20.72
C ALA A 580 22.46 10.43 20.67
N GLN A 581 22.97 10.03 19.52
CA GLN A 581 24.40 9.78 19.29
C GLN A 581 25.01 10.95 18.51
N GLY A 582 25.24 10.80 17.23
CA GLY A 582 25.83 11.83 16.40
C GLY A 582 25.04 12.09 15.13
N ILE A 583 25.38 13.15 14.41
CA ILE A 583 24.80 13.56 13.13
C ILE A 583 25.87 13.45 12.05
N GLU A 584 25.56 12.73 10.97
CA GLU A 584 26.39 12.59 9.79
C GLU A 584 25.64 13.14 8.56
N ILE A 585 26.21 14.11 7.87
CA ILE A 585 25.64 14.74 6.66
C ILE A 585 26.69 14.70 5.56
N SER A 586 26.40 14.00 4.47
CA SER A 586 27.35 13.87 3.35
C SER A 586 26.69 14.17 2.01
N GLY A 587 27.26 15.17 1.30
CA GLY A 587 26.82 15.60 -0.03
C GLY A 587 25.34 15.95 -0.14
N SER A 588 24.75 16.56 0.88
CA SER A 588 23.29 16.75 1.02
C SER A 588 22.90 18.22 1.02
N ASP A 589 21.64 18.54 0.69
CA ASP A 589 21.09 19.89 0.63
C ASP A 589 19.95 20.05 1.66
N ILE A 590 20.19 20.87 2.67
CA ILE A 590 19.28 21.14 3.79
C ILE A 590 18.96 22.62 3.81
N THR A 591 17.73 22.99 3.50
CA THR A 591 17.32 24.38 3.35
C THR A 591 16.14 24.73 4.25
N ALA A 592 16.36 25.55 5.25
CA ALA A 592 15.34 26.18 6.07
C ALA A 592 15.12 27.64 5.63
N SER A 593 13.86 28.00 5.34
CA SER A 593 13.54 29.40 5.01
C SER A 593 13.58 30.34 6.23
N LYS A 594 13.71 29.78 7.43
CA LYS A 594 13.94 30.48 8.69
C LYS A 594 15.17 29.89 9.39
N LYS A 595 15.01 29.07 10.40
CA LYS A 595 16.10 28.53 11.24
C LYS A 595 16.43 27.08 10.91
N LEU A 596 17.72 26.75 10.96
CA LEU A 596 18.25 25.40 10.88
C LEU A 596 19.04 25.10 12.15
N ASN A 597 18.65 24.06 12.90
CA ASN A 597 19.32 23.65 14.11
C ASN A 597 19.77 22.18 13.99
N LEU A 598 21.02 21.92 14.34
CA LEU A 598 21.63 20.61 14.47
C LEU A 598 22.04 20.43 15.94
N HIS A 599 21.60 19.37 16.59
CA HIS A 599 21.93 19.07 17.98
C HIS A 599 22.28 17.59 18.15
N ALA A 600 23.52 17.29 18.54
CA ALA A 600 23.99 15.96 18.86
C ALA A 600 24.28 15.84 20.36
N ALA A 601 23.62 14.88 21.02
CA ALA A 601 23.81 14.60 22.44
C ALA A 601 24.91 13.55 22.71
N GLY A 602 25.41 12.85 21.70
CA GLY A 602 26.48 11.84 21.76
C GLY A 602 27.40 11.95 20.56
N VAL A 603 28.23 10.93 20.36
CA VAL A 603 29.22 10.85 19.28
C VAL A 603 28.88 9.71 18.32
N LEU A 604 29.30 9.86 17.07
CA LEU A 604 29.19 8.83 16.03
C LEU A 604 30.03 7.60 16.41
N PRO A 605 29.59 6.39 16.10
CA PRO A 605 30.43 5.20 16.25
C PRO A 605 31.71 5.36 15.43
N LYS A 606 32.86 5.15 16.06
CA LYS A 606 34.17 5.27 15.42
C LYS A 606 34.31 4.21 14.31
N ALA A 607 34.48 4.63 13.06
CA ALA A 607 34.93 3.75 11.99
C ALA A 607 36.44 3.54 12.09
N ALA A 608 36.98 2.43 11.54
CA ALA A 608 38.38 2.04 11.72
C ALA A 608 39.40 3.12 11.30
N ASP A 609 39.04 3.95 10.32
CA ASP A 609 39.93 4.94 9.71
C ASP A 609 39.40 6.40 9.85
N SER A 610 38.42 6.67 10.75
CA SER A 610 37.87 8.00 10.95
C SER A 610 38.08 8.49 12.37
N GLU A 611 38.23 9.80 12.53
CA GLU A 611 38.20 10.43 13.83
C GLU A 611 36.78 10.39 14.43
N ALA A 612 36.68 10.29 15.74
CA ALA A 612 35.39 10.36 16.42
C ALA A 612 34.83 11.79 16.30
N ALA A 613 33.55 11.92 16.02
CA ALA A 613 32.85 13.20 15.91
C ALA A 613 31.43 13.10 16.47
N ALA A 614 30.93 14.19 17.03
CA ALA A 614 29.52 14.33 17.38
C ALA A 614 28.70 14.78 16.15
N ILE A 615 29.28 15.69 15.36
CA ILE A 615 28.65 16.15 14.11
C ILE A 615 29.71 16.12 13.01
N LEU A 616 29.43 15.37 11.95
CA LEU A 616 30.24 15.32 10.73
C LEU A 616 29.42 15.84 9.55
N ILE A 617 29.90 16.90 8.91
CA ILE A 617 29.30 17.48 7.71
C ILE A 617 30.36 17.48 6.62
N ASP A 618 30.18 16.75 5.54
CA ASP A 618 31.18 16.63 4.49
C ASP A 618 30.58 16.73 3.08
N GLY A 619 31.43 17.15 2.13
CA GLY A 619 31.16 17.07 0.71
C GLY A 619 31.40 15.64 0.20
N ILE A 620 30.97 15.40 -1.00
CA ILE A 620 31.30 14.18 -1.76
C ILE A 620 31.87 14.56 -3.11
N THR A 621 32.52 13.60 -3.77
CA THR A 621 33.20 13.87 -5.05
C THR A 621 32.45 13.25 -6.23
N ASP A 622 31.88 14.10 -7.09
CA ASP A 622 31.38 13.70 -8.40
C ASP A 622 32.57 13.42 -9.35
N GLN A 623 32.51 12.37 -10.12
CA GLN A 623 33.57 11.97 -11.04
C GLN A 623 33.09 11.92 -12.47
N TYR A 624 33.88 12.48 -13.40
CA TYR A 624 33.61 12.49 -14.83
C TYR A 624 34.82 12.02 -15.60
N GLU A 625 34.60 11.22 -16.64
CA GLU A 625 35.65 10.72 -17.52
C GLU A 625 35.18 10.70 -18.97
N ILE A 626 35.94 11.31 -19.88
CA ILE A 626 35.69 11.32 -21.32
C ILE A 626 36.91 10.82 -22.07
N GLY A 627 36.72 9.78 -22.89
CA GLY A 627 37.76 9.24 -23.74
C GLY A 627 38.67 8.20 -23.06
N LYS A 628 39.79 7.93 -23.68
CA LYS A 628 40.88 7.09 -23.15
C LYS A 628 42.19 7.72 -23.53
N PRO A 629 43.24 7.66 -22.72
CA PRO A 629 44.57 8.16 -23.06
C PRO A 629 45.23 7.22 -24.10
N THR A 630 44.95 7.42 -25.41
CA THR A 630 45.51 6.68 -26.51
C THR A 630 46.23 7.63 -27.46
N TYR A 631 47.09 7.10 -28.33
CA TYR A 631 48.00 7.83 -29.19
C TYR A 631 47.34 8.89 -30.14
N LYS A 632 46.00 8.93 -30.24
CA LYS A 632 45.26 9.87 -31.12
C LYS A 632 43.98 10.38 -30.46
N SER A 633 43.89 10.39 -29.14
CA SER A 633 42.67 10.66 -28.48
C SER A 633 42.75 11.84 -27.51
N HIS A 634 41.60 12.38 -27.23
CA HIS A 634 41.33 13.30 -26.18
C HIS A 634 40.89 12.55 -24.93
N TYR A 635 41.41 12.91 -23.80
CA TYR A 635 41.05 12.37 -22.50
C TYR A 635 40.88 13.49 -21.49
N ASP A 636 39.71 13.58 -20.89
CA ASP A 636 39.42 14.52 -19.82
C ASP A 636 38.90 13.71 -18.61
N LYS A 637 39.38 14.03 -17.45
CA LYS A 637 38.96 13.48 -16.18
C LYS A 637 38.76 14.62 -15.20
N ALA A 638 37.66 14.62 -14.47
CA ALA A 638 37.48 15.54 -13.36
C ALA A 638 36.86 14.82 -12.15
N ALA A 639 37.37 15.13 -10.99
CA ALA A 639 36.83 14.77 -9.70
C ALA A 639 36.51 16.09 -8.97
N LEU A 640 35.21 16.40 -8.86
CA LEU A 640 34.77 17.69 -8.35
C LEU A 640 34.00 17.54 -7.07
N ASN A 641 34.36 18.31 -6.06
CA ASN A 641 33.65 18.33 -4.80
C ASN A 641 32.19 18.79 -5.00
N LYS A 642 31.28 18.05 -4.42
CA LYS A 642 29.86 18.38 -4.27
C LYS A 642 29.59 18.67 -2.80
N PRO A 643 29.50 19.92 -2.40
CA PRO A 643 29.41 20.29 -0.98
C PRO A 643 28.08 19.81 -0.39
N SER A 644 28.09 19.49 0.88
CA SER A 644 26.88 19.57 1.69
C SER A 644 26.49 21.05 1.82
N ARG A 645 25.20 21.37 1.58
CA ARG A 645 24.68 22.72 1.70
C ARG A 645 23.68 22.82 2.82
N LEU A 646 23.98 23.61 3.82
CA LEU A 646 23.16 23.88 4.97
C LEU A 646 22.75 25.37 4.96
N THR A 647 21.47 25.63 4.76
CA THR A 647 20.95 26.99 4.71
C THR A 647 19.86 27.20 5.75
N GLY A 648 20.04 28.17 6.63
CA GLY A 648 19.00 28.70 7.52
C GLY A 648 18.92 30.21 7.34
N ARG A 649 17.90 30.73 6.64
CA ARG A 649 17.86 32.15 6.24
C ARG A 649 18.08 33.11 7.38
N THR A 650 17.44 32.86 8.55
CA THR A 650 17.53 33.72 9.73
C THR A 650 18.52 33.22 10.80
N GLY A 651 19.10 32.05 10.61
CA GLY A 651 20.13 31.50 11.50
C GLY A 651 20.40 30.02 11.29
N VAL A 652 21.63 29.62 11.49
CA VAL A 652 22.08 28.22 11.57
C VAL A 652 22.75 28.00 12.90
N SER A 653 22.30 26.99 13.67
CA SER A 653 22.91 26.59 14.93
C SER A 653 23.38 25.14 14.84
N ILE A 654 24.62 24.86 15.16
CA ILE A 654 25.23 23.53 15.16
C ILE A 654 25.86 23.29 16.52
N HIS A 655 25.31 22.37 17.29
CA HIS A 655 25.67 22.16 18.68
C HIS A 655 25.96 20.70 18.98
N ALA A 656 27.21 20.40 19.34
CA ALA A 656 27.65 19.14 19.92
C ALA A 656 27.61 19.26 21.44
N ALA A 657 26.57 18.68 22.08
CA ALA A 657 26.33 18.89 23.53
C ALA A 657 26.93 17.79 24.41
N ALA A 658 27.48 16.70 23.82
CA ALA A 658 28.12 15.64 24.62
C ALA A 658 29.36 16.20 25.36
N ALA A 659 29.41 15.98 26.65
CA ALA A 659 30.57 16.32 27.47
C ALA A 659 31.61 15.17 27.39
N LEU A 660 32.11 14.91 26.17
CA LEU A 660 33.09 13.88 25.84
C LEU A 660 34.23 14.49 25.04
N ASP A 661 35.46 14.06 25.28
CA ASP A 661 36.64 14.53 24.55
C ASP A 661 36.56 14.30 23.05
N ASP A 662 35.81 13.31 22.62
CA ASP A 662 35.52 12.98 21.21
C ASP A 662 34.29 13.72 20.60
N ALA A 663 33.67 14.65 21.37
CA ALA A 663 32.49 15.41 20.92
C ALA A 663 32.88 16.59 20.02
N ARG A 664 33.55 16.26 18.90
CA ARG A 664 34.03 17.20 17.88
C ARG A 664 32.94 17.57 16.89
N ILE A 665 33.07 18.73 16.27
CA ILE A 665 32.35 19.10 15.04
C ILE A 665 33.37 19.14 13.91
N ILE A 666 33.20 18.29 12.92
CA ILE A 666 34.04 18.24 11.71
C ILE A 666 33.20 18.69 10.51
N ILE A 667 33.68 19.70 9.78
CA ILE A 667 33.02 20.24 8.60
C ILE A 667 34.02 20.18 7.45
N GLY A 668 33.81 19.29 6.50
CA GLY A 668 34.63 19.12 5.31
C GLY A 668 33.96 19.68 4.05
N ALA A 669 34.67 20.47 3.25
CA ALA A 669 34.30 20.87 1.89
C ALA A 669 32.82 21.24 1.69
N SER A 670 32.21 21.98 2.60
CA SER A 670 30.77 22.25 2.67
C SER A 670 30.43 23.73 2.73
N GLU A 671 29.18 24.08 2.41
CA GLU A 671 28.66 25.44 2.41
C GLU A 671 27.60 25.61 3.52
N ILE A 672 27.78 26.54 4.45
CA ILE A 672 26.81 26.89 5.48
C ILE A 672 26.42 28.35 5.35
N LYS A 673 25.13 28.64 5.22
CA LYS A 673 24.63 30.00 4.91
C LYS A 673 23.49 30.42 5.84
N ALA A 674 23.61 31.64 6.37
CA ALA A 674 22.57 32.37 7.10
C ALA A 674 22.44 33.80 6.57
N PRO A 675 21.88 34.01 5.36
CA PRO A 675 21.95 35.30 4.64
C PRO A 675 21.34 36.48 5.39
N SER A 676 20.38 36.27 6.28
CA SER A 676 19.74 37.33 7.07
C SER A 676 19.92 37.14 8.58
N GLY A 677 20.84 36.28 9.00
CA GLY A 677 21.04 35.94 10.39
C GLY A 677 22.48 35.56 10.73
N SER A 678 22.66 34.73 11.74
CA SER A 678 23.98 34.32 12.23
C SER A 678 24.18 32.80 12.09
N ILE A 679 25.44 32.42 11.98
CA ILE A 679 25.91 31.04 12.17
C ILE A 679 26.51 30.93 13.58
N ASP A 680 26.03 29.96 14.36
CA ASP A 680 26.52 29.67 15.71
C ASP A 680 26.93 28.19 15.79
N ILE A 681 28.22 27.90 15.93
CA ILE A 681 28.78 26.56 16.00
C ILE A 681 29.43 26.36 17.35
N LYS A 682 28.99 25.38 18.14
CA LYS A 682 29.47 25.08 19.47
C LYS A 682 29.81 23.61 19.67
N ALA A 683 31.04 23.31 20.06
CA ALA A 683 31.49 21.99 20.42
C ALA A 683 32.00 21.97 21.85
N HIS A 684 31.81 20.87 22.57
CA HIS A 684 32.45 20.65 23.86
C HIS A 684 33.96 20.45 23.71
N SER A 685 34.39 19.72 22.68
CA SER A 685 35.77 19.50 22.28
C SER A 685 36.14 20.40 21.11
N ASP A 686 36.66 19.86 20.03
CA ASP A 686 37.24 20.62 18.91
C ASP A 686 36.24 20.98 17.83
N ILE A 687 36.54 22.02 17.07
CA ILE A 687 35.89 22.36 15.79
C ILE A 687 36.97 22.29 14.69
N VAL A 688 36.76 21.37 13.72
CA VAL A 688 37.68 21.14 12.61
C VAL A 688 36.99 21.49 11.30
N LEU A 689 37.56 22.41 10.54
CA LEU A 689 37.07 22.84 9.23
C LEU A 689 38.11 22.44 8.18
N GLU A 690 37.75 21.45 7.30
CA GLU A 690 38.69 20.85 6.37
C GLU A 690 38.33 21.12 4.91
N ALA A 691 39.31 21.47 4.09
CA ALA A 691 39.11 21.57 2.66
C ALA A 691 39.05 20.19 1.99
N GLY A 692 38.12 20.01 1.03
CA GLY A 692 38.19 18.89 0.09
C GLY A 692 39.08 19.25 -1.10
N GLN A 693 39.12 18.39 -2.10
CA GLN A 693 39.90 18.61 -3.33
C GLN A 693 39.03 18.53 -4.57
N ASN A 694 39.29 19.46 -5.51
CA ASN A 694 38.87 19.38 -6.88
C ASN A 694 40.07 19.02 -7.76
N ASP A 695 39.95 17.98 -8.57
CA ASP A 695 40.99 17.49 -9.48
C ASP A 695 40.44 17.51 -10.91
N ALA A 696 41.12 18.17 -11.82
CA ALA A 696 40.78 18.19 -13.24
C ALA A 696 42.01 17.94 -14.10
N TYR A 697 41.93 16.95 -14.97
CA TYR A 697 42.99 16.56 -15.89
C TYR A 697 42.49 16.57 -17.33
N THR A 698 43.21 17.25 -18.23
CA THR A 698 42.91 17.32 -19.66
C THR A 698 44.13 16.85 -20.45
N PHE A 699 43.96 15.92 -21.35
CA PHE A 699 44.96 15.47 -22.30
C PHE A 699 44.43 15.60 -23.72
N LEU A 700 45.14 16.39 -24.56
CA LEU A 700 44.81 16.59 -25.98
C LEU A 700 45.98 16.25 -26.85
N LYS A 701 45.85 15.31 -27.74
CA LYS A 701 46.88 14.99 -28.77
C LYS A 701 46.35 15.29 -30.16
N THR A 702 46.98 16.26 -30.83
CA THR A 702 46.65 16.66 -32.20
C THR A 702 47.71 16.25 -33.19
N LYS A 703 47.29 15.91 -34.41
CA LYS A 703 48.23 15.53 -35.51
C LYS A 703 48.01 16.44 -36.69
N GLY A 704 48.95 17.30 -36.93
CA GLY A 704 49.02 18.13 -38.13
C GLY A 704 49.89 17.44 -39.22
N LYS A 705 49.43 17.49 -40.45
CA LYS A 705 50.20 17.00 -41.61
C LYS A 705 50.35 18.18 -42.59
N SER A 706 51.57 18.45 -43.05
CA SER A 706 51.86 19.45 -44.06
C SER A 706 52.90 18.94 -45.11
N GLY A 707 52.81 19.41 -46.34
CA GLY A 707 53.70 19.08 -47.46
C GLY A 707 53.18 17.98 -48.36
N LYS A 708 53.28 18.17 -49.70
CA LYS A 708 52.86 17.19 -50.71
C LYS A 708 53.95 16.14 -51.04
N ILE A 709 55.19 16.53 -51.06
CA ILE A 709 56.32 15.67 -51.39
C ILE A 709 57.06 15.20 -50.15
N ILE A 710 57.38 16.08 -49.21
CA ILE A 710 57.93 15.73 -47.91
C ILE A 710 56.82 15.89 -46.90
N ARG A 711 56.29 14.77 -46.45
CA ARG A 711 55.21 14.75 -45.46
C ARG A 711 55.80 15.02 -44.10
N LYS A 712 55.59 16.22 -43.60
CA LYS A 712 55.91 16.63 -42.25
C LYS A 712 54.68 16.30 -41.36
N THR A 713 54.87 15.51 -40.32
CA THR A 713 53.84 15.25 -39.34
C THR A 713 54.25 15.87 -38.00
N LYS A 714 53.42 16.77 -37.50
CA LYS A 714 53.61 17.37 -36.19
C LYS A 714 52.59 16.76 -35.23
N PHE A 715 53.04 16.17 -34.17
CA PHE A 715 52.20 15.75 -33.04
C PHE A 715 52.38 16.82 -31.97
N THR A 716 51.29 17.29 -31.46
CA THR A 716 51.28 18.18 -30.30
C THR A 716 50.44 17.55 -29.25
N SER A 717 50.97 17.27 -28.06
CA SER A 717 50.23 16.84 -26.89
C SER A 717 50.32 17.87 -25.82
N THR A 718 49.15 18.25 -25.34
CA THR A 718 48.95 19.15 -24.18
C THR A 718 48.41 18.36 -23.03
N ARG A 719 48.98 18.54 -21.86
CA ARG A 719 48.51 17.98 -20.60
C ARG A 719 48.32 19.13 -19.62
N ASP A 720 47.09 19.28 -19.14
CA ASP A 720 46.77 20.23 -18.09
C ASP A 720 46.27 19.47 -16.88
N HIS A 721 46.82 19.69 -15.72
CA HIS A 721 46.43 19.12 -14.45
C HIS A 721 46.26 20.21 -13.42
N LEU A 722 45.01 20.37 -12.93
CA LEU A 722 44.64 21.37 -11.96
C LEU A 722 44.09 20.66 -10.71
N ILE A 723 44.77 20.81 -9.60
CA ILE A 723 44.33 20.38 -8.29
C ILE A 723 44.06 21.63 -7.46
N MET A 724 42.86 21.74 -6.89
CA MET A 724 42.43 22.89 -6.12
C MET A 724 41.73 22.48 -4.85
N PRO A 725 42.01 23.12 -3.72
CA PRO A 725 41.22 22.91 -2.51
C PRO A 725 39.78 23.38 -2.74
N ALA A 726 38.83 22.59 -2.20
CA ALA A 726 37.41 22.94 -2.10
C ALA A 726 37.17 23.46 -0.68
N PRO A 727 37.00 24.76 -0.48
CA PRO A 727 36.94 25.36 0.86
C PRO A 727 35.67 24.99 1.61
N VAL A 728 35.71 25.05 2.92
CA VAL A 728 34.52 25.27 3.75
C VAL A 728 34.10 26.71 3.64
N GLU A 729 32.84 26.98 3.28
CA GLU A 729 32.29 28.33 3.15
C GLU A 729 31.23 28.63 4.21
N LEU A 730 31.49 29.58 5.10
CA LEU A 730 30.53 30.06 6.10
C LEU A 730 30.12 31.49 5.70
N THR A 731 28.84 31.72 5.39
CA THR A 731 28.31 33.03 4.97
C THR A 731 27.14 33.45 5.85
N ALA A 732 27.26 34.53 6.58
CA ALA A 732 26.21 35.04 7.47
C ALA A 732 26.46 36.54 7.82
N ASN A 733 25.46 37.20 8.44
CA ASN A 733 25.68 38.51 9.01
C ASN A 733 26.61 38.45 10.24
N GLY A 734 26.59 37.38 11.01
CA GLY A 734 27.54 37.14 12.10
C GLY A 734 27.92 35.67 12.15
N ILE A 735 29.18 35.36 12.45
CA ILE A 735 29.68 33.98 12.53
C ILE A 735 30.37 33.79 13.90
N THR A 736 29.90 32.83 14.67
CA THR A 736 30.51 32.50 15.96
C THR A 736 30.87 31.00 15.98
N LEU A 737 32.13 30.69 16.25
CA LEU A 737 32.61 29.34 16.53
C LEU A 737 33.13 29.31 17.96
N GLN A 738 32.68 28.37 18.78
CA GLN A 738 33.11 28.19 20.14
C GLN A 738 33.44 26.71 20.39
N ALA A 739 34.69 26.41 20.66
CA ALA A 739 35.18 25.10 21.03
C ALA A 739 35.69 25.11 22.46
N GLY A 740 35.45 24.05 23.22
CA GLY A 740 36.08 23.82 24.53
C GLY A 740 37.55 23.44 24.40
N GLY A 741 37.94 22.75 23.31
CA GLY A 741 39.31 22.44 22.90
C GLY A 741 39.79 23.36 21.77
N ASN A 742 40.23 22.78 20.67
CA ASN A 742 40.86 23.46 19.55
C ASN A 742 39.86 23.93 18.47
N ILE A 743 40.22 25.00 17.74
CA ILE A 743 39.62 25.36 16.47
C ILE A 743 40.70 25.24 15.38
N GLU A 744 40.54 24.30 14.47
CA GLU A 744 41.36 24.17 13.28
C GLU A 744 40.53 24.51 12.02
N ALA A 745 40.99 25.50 11.26
CA ALA A 745 40.33 25.92 10.04
C ALA A 745 41.35 25.92 8.86
N ASN A 746 41.22 24.86 8.04
CA ASN A 746 42.06 24.71 6.84
C ASN A 746 41.28 25.16 5.60
N THR A 747 41.83 26.15 4.88
CA THR A 747 41.24 26.72 3.65
C THR A 747 39.74 27.02 3.81
N THR A 748 39.41 27.72 4.88
CA THR A 748 38.03 28.10 5.23
C THR A 748 37.75 29.54 4.84
N ARG A 749 36.56 29.79 4.28
CA ARG A 749 36.07 31.14 3.98
C ARG A 749 35.03 31.60 4.98
N PHE A 750 35.35 32.62 5.74
CA PHE A 750 34.41 33.30 6.61
C PHE A 750 33.92 34.59 5.93
N ASN A 751 32.64 34.62 5.53
CA ASN A 751 32.03 35.78 4.85
C ASN A 751 30.94 36.39 5.74
N ALA A 752 31.26 37.45 6.44
CA ALA A 752 30.35 38.20 7.32
C ALA A 752 30.22 39.67 6.87
N PRO A 753 29.51 39.97 5.76
CA PRO A 753 29.53 41.30 5.12
C PRO A 753 28.92 42.41 5.97
N ALA A 754 28.01 42.07 6.90
CA ALA A 754 27.33 43.08 7.74
C ALA A 754 27.58 42.89 9.25
N GLY A 755 28.49 41.99 9.65
CA GLY A 755 28.72 41.68 11.05
C GLY A 755 30.16 41.28 11.33
N LYS A 756 30.35 40.43 12.32
CA LYS A 756 31.69 40.01 12.79
C LYS A 756 31.84 38.49 12.75
N VAL A 757 33.06 38.02 12.60
CA VAL A 757 33.49 36.66 12.83
C VAL A 757 34.11 36.58 14.22
N THR A 758 33.67 35.68 15.06
CA THR A 758 34.15 35.40 16.43
C THR A 758 34.57 33.95 16.54
N LEU A 759 35.81 33.70 16.81
CA LEU A 759 36.38 32.38 17.03
C LEU A 759 36.89 32.31 18.48
N VAL A 760 36.41 31.35 19.24
CA VAL A 760 36.79 31.15 20.67
C VAL A 760 37.19 29.69 20.85
N ALA A 761 38.47 29.43 20.97
CA ALA A 761 39.05 28.14 21.30
C ALA A 761 39.43 28.09 22.77
N GLY A 762 39.15 26.98 23.46
CA GLY A 762 39.61 26.80 24.85
C GLY A 762 41.12 26.50 24.95
N GLU A 763 41.68 25.92 23.88
CA GLU A 763 43.12 25.56 23.80
C GLU A 763 43.80 26.31 22.64
N GLU A 764 43.77 25.78 21.42
CA GLU A 764 44.52 26.33 20.29
C GLU A 764 43.59 26.76 19.12
N LEU A 765 43.96 27.88 18.45
CA LEU A 765 43.34 28.37 17.23
C LEU A 765 44.32 28.28 16.08
N GLN A 766 44.06 27.39 15.10
CA GLN A 766 44.88 27.23 13.91
C GLN A 766 44.10 27.69 12.64
N LEU A 767 44.67 28.61 11.88
CA LEU A 767 44.12 29.06 10.58
C LEU A 767 45.14 28.76 9.49
N LEU A 768 44.86 27.76 8.66
CA LEU A 768 45.72 27.20 7.65
C LEU A 768 45.16 27.46 6.25
N ALA A 769 46.01 27.45 5.22
CA ALA A 769 45.61 27.54 3.84
C ALA A 769 46.34 26.48 2.98
N GLU A 770 45.61 25.78 2.14
CA GLU A 770 46.18 24.87 1.15
C GLU A 770 46.38 25.58 -0.19
N GLU A 771 47.51 25.27 -0.86
CA GLU A 771 47.79 25.80 -2.19
C GLU A 771 47.24 24.87 -3.28
N GLY A 772 46.68 25.46 -4.36
CA GLY A 772 46.34 24.73 -5.57
C GLY A 772 47.56 24.47 -6.46
N ILE A 773 47.55 23.38 -7.19
CA ILE A 773 48.60 22.99 -8.10
C ILE A 773 48.07 23.04 -9.54
N HIS A 774 48.71 23.84 -10.42
CA HIS A 774 48.44 23.83 -11.86
C HIS A 774 49.71 23.38 -12.61
N LYS A 775 49.67 22.25 -13.28
CA LYS A 775 50.73 21.70 -14.14
C LYS A 775 50.30 21.78 -15.59
N HIS A 776 51.04 22.53 -16.41
CA HIS A 776 50.86 22.58 -17.85
C HIS A 776 52.06 22.00 -18.58
N GLU A 777 51.83 20.95 -19.40
CA GLU A 777 52.90 20.30 -20.18
C GLU A 777 52.55 20.36 -21.66
N LEU A 778 53.47 20.85 -22.48
CA LEU A 778 53.37 20.89 -23.93
C LEU A 778 54.48 20.07 -24.55
N ASP A 779 54.18 18.95 -25.20
CA ASP A 779 55.10 18.11 -25.93
C ASP A 779 54.82 18.21 -27.45
N VAL A 780 55.85 18.57 -28.22
CA VAL A 780 55.77 18.75 -29.66
C VAL A 780 56.76 17.80 -30.36
N GLN A 781 56.25 16.73 -30.92
CA GLN A 781 57.05 15.77 -31.71
C GLN A 781 56.88 16.04 -33.21
N LYS A 782 57.98 16.22 -33.91
CA LYS A 782 58.01 16.44 -35.36
C LYS A 782 58.65 15.23 -36.03
N SER A 783 58.00 14.62 -37.01
CA SER A 783 58.57 13.58 -37.87
C SER A 783 58.49 13.99 -39.33
N ARG A 784 59.53 13.65 -40.11
CA ARG A 784 59.58 13.88 -41.57
C ARG A 784 59.61 12.49 -42.25
N ARG A 785 58.70 12.25 -43.20
CA ARG A 785 58.75 11.07 -44.06
C ARG A 785 58.90 11.53 -45.51
N PHE A 786 59.94 11.01 -46.17
CA PHE A 786 60.11 11.13 -47.61
C PHE A 786 59.19 10.11 -48.29
N ILE A 787 58.34 10.50 -49.18
CA ILE A 787 57.60 9.56 -50.00
C ILE A 787 58.58 9.17 -51.16
N GLY A 788 59.23 8.06 -50.98
CA GLY A 788 60.07 7.51 -52.06
C GLY A 788 59.20 7.12 -53.24
N ILE A 789 59.42 7.69 -54.37
CA ILE A 789 58.94 7.23 -55.68
C ILE A 789 59.63 5.94 -55.93
N LYS A 790 58.94 4.78 -55.97
CA LYS A 790 59.44 3.57 -56.63
C LYS A 790 59.39 3.88 -58.09
N VAL A 791 60.62 4.13 -58.67
CA VAL A 791 60.83 4.04 -60.08
C VAL A 791 61.03 2.53 -60.35
N GLY A 792 60.06 1.96 -61.05
CA GLY A 792 60.12 0.60 -61.50
C GLY A 792 60.98 0.44 -62.75
#